data_49694c3bb1fb8e4c3128a9f13107b907
#
_entry.id   49694c3bb1fb8e4c3128a9f13107b907
#
_cell.length_a   1.000
_cell.length_b   1.000
_cell.length_c   1.000
_cell.angle_alpha   90.00
_cell.angle_beta   90.00
_cell.angle_gamma   90.00
#
_symmetry.space_group_name_H-M   'P 1'
#
loop_
_entity.id
_entity.type
_entity.pdbx_description
1 polymer ?
#
loop_
_entity_poly.entity_id
_entity_poly.type
_entity_poly.pdbx_seq_one_letter_code
_entity_poly.pdbx_strand_id
1 'polypeptide(L)'
;MCAKLESEQIAGLLHVLLKPQLLMAIRVFLWLLSTRIGTLILGGRASLTTQFPFFQSFAYLSTDKQEDILRGWSLSTLGAFRAVYKLFKMITMWAVYTKIENGGFNRNWKAIGYCGADPQVIRSRKCSSNDGVRSNPLQDMVIATQAAGDKLEKVLSRAGVKVLNDDIPLKKLASGNRNRNNSAAGGDLGISCDVVVVGSGCGGGVIASVLAKAGYQVVILEKGKYFRTEDLTTLEGPSQMAMFEKLGSLATDDGGVNLVAGATVGGGTAINWSACFETPSHVLQEWKQISGLELFTSTRYKLAMKKIWHRLNVQPNIARENLQNSVLRAGCEKLSAEVGTLARNAPVDHDCGWCTYGCPSGQKGSTTSTWLKDAAESKNAVLLSECEAQRILFSKNHSGRKHYKARGVMAVVGSSKKRIFIEAQSVVVASGSLMTPPLLLNSGLRNPNIGKGLHLHPVVFMWGYFPEESGFPGTCYEGAIMTSYSPIYKKNGSFPVALLEVPSTHPGSFASFQPWTSAADFKERMRRFSRTVTLCAVTRDTSNGQVSVEADGKPKIDYTLNAVDEETILEGIEKGLRVLIAAGATEIGTHQQDGERFCVKGANSRDIEAYIKRVRSRGVKKNKIIIGSGHHMGSCKMGSDPRRSAVDGEGETWEVEGLYVSDGSVLPSAIGVNPMVTIQSVAYCIAHSVLQSLDSQYKSSTAKL
;
A
#
# COMPACT_ATOMS: atom_id res chain seq x y z
N MET A 1 0.25 32.64 -3.82
CA MET A 1 0.73 32.83 -2.44
C MET A 1 0.81 31.46 -1.79
N CYS A 2 2.01 30.92 -1.55
CA CYS A 2 2.16 29.64 -0.87
C CYS A 2 1.68 29.77 0.58
N ALA A 3 0.87 28.84 1.05
CA ALA A 3 0.58 28.73 2.48
C ALA A 3 1.90 28.64 3.24
N LYS A 4 2.09 29.46 4.26
CA LYS A 4 3.29 29.41 5.11
C LYS A 4 3.22 28.09 5.87
N LEU A 5 4.05 27.12 5.49
CA LEU A 5 4.19 25.87 6.23
C LEU A 5 4.93 26.17 7.52
N GLU A 6 4.40 25.69 8.62
CA GLU A 6 5.09 25.78 9.91
C GLU A 6 6.25 24.78 9.91
N SER A 7 7.43 25.23 10.32
CA SER A 7 8.63 24.38 10.38
C SER A 7 8.42 23.12 11.23
N GLU A 8 7.59 23.19 12.25
CA GLU A 8 7.19 22.07 13.12
C GLU A 8 6.44 20.96 12.36
N GLN A 9 5.58 21.32 11.40
CA GLN A 9 4.85 20.34 10.58
C GLN A 9 5.80 19.53 9.70
N ILE A 10 6.76 20.21 9.05
CA ILE A 10 7.77 19.51 8.23
C ILE A 10 8.69 18.65 9.11
N ALA A 11 9.10 19.15 10.28
CA ALA A 11 9.91 18.38 11.22
C ALA A 11 9.18 17.13 11.72
N GLY A 12 7.88 17.24 12.02
CA GLY A 12 7.01 16.11 12.38
C GLY A 12 6.92 15.06 11.27
N LEU A 13 6.71 15.50 10.03
CA LEU A 13 6.68 14.61 8.87
C LEU A 13 8.02 13.88 8.66
N LEU A 14 9.13 14.58 8.75
CA LEU A 14 10.47 13.98 8.66
C LEU A 14 10.70 12.92 9.75
N HIS A 15 10.20 13.15 10.96
CA HIS A 15 10.31 12.19 12.08
C HIS A 15 9.53 10.90 11.82
N VAL A 16 8.35 10.99 11.20
CA VAL A 16 7.53 9.82 10.84
C VAL A 16 8.14 9.03 9.68
N LEU A 17 8.67 9.74 8.69
CA LEU A 17 9.12 9.14 7.43
C LEU A 17 10.52 8.54 7.50
N LEU A 18 11.44 9.17 8.25
CA LEU A 18 12.85 8.85 8.20
C LEU A 18 13.31 7.96 9.36
N LYS A 19 14.26 7.08 9.06
CA LYS A 19 15.03 6.34 10.07
C LYS A 19 15.91 7.31 10.88
N PRO A 20 16.23 7.02 12.16
CA PRO A 20 17.01 7.93 13.00
C PRO A 20 18.36 8.36 12.39
N GLN A 21 19.08 7.43 11.72
CA GLN A 21 20.36 7.72 11.08
C GLN A 21 20.20 8.75 9.93
N LEU A 22 19.15 8.55 9.10
CA LEU A 22 18.87 9.45 7.98
C LEU A 22 18.35 10.81 8.49
N LEU A 23 17.56 10.81 9.55
CA LEU A 23 17.12 12.05 10.22
C LEU A 23 18.31 12.86 10.73
N MET A 24 19.33 12.19 11.32
CA MET A 24 20.55 12.83 11.75
C MET A 24 21.33 13.43 10.57
N ALA A 25 21.48 12.67 9.48
CA ALA A 25 22.13 13.15 8.26
C ALA A 25 21.41 14.38 7.68
N ILE A 26 20.07 14.38 7.67
CA ILE A 26 19.27 15.54 7.23
C ILE A 26 19.46 16.74 8.17
N ARG A 27 19.53 16.53 9.48
CA ARG A 27 19.82 17.62 10.44
C ARG A 27 21.18 18.27 10.16
N VAL A 28 22.23 17.46 9.94
CA VAL A 28 23.56 17.96 9.58
C VAL A 28 23.52 18.70 8.25
N PHE A 29 22.81 18.17 7.24
CA PHE A 29 22.64 18.82 5.94
C PHE A 29 21.96 20.19 6.07
N LEU A 30 20.87 20.29 6.83
CA LEU A 30 20.15 21.56 7.08
C LEU A 30 21.01 22.54 7.89
N TRP A 31 21.77 22.05 8.86
CA TRP A 31 22.71 22.86 9.61
C TRP A 31 23.80 23.45 8.68
N LEU A 32 24.41 22.64 7.83
CA LEU A 32 25.34 23.14 6.82
C LEU A 32 24.70 24.21 5.94
N LEU A 33 23.48 23.96 5.45
CA LEU A 33 22.74 24.90 4.60
C LEU A 33 22.41 26.23 5.29
N SER A 34 22.31 26.23 6.62
CA SER A 34 22.09 27.44 7.42
C SER A 34 23.36 28.31 7.58
N THR A 35 24.56 27.77 7.27
CA THR A 35 25.82 28.46 7.32
C THR A 35 26.25 28.99 5.95
N ARG A 36 27.07 30.05 5.90
CA ARG A 36 27.59 30.58 4.64
C ARG A 36 28.49 29.59 3.91
N ILE A 37 29.46 29.01 4.63
CA ILE A 37 30.41 28.03 4.08
C ILE A 37 29.67 26.75 3.63
N GLY A 38 28.77 26.25 4.45
CA GLY A 38 27.98 25.05 4.09
C GLY A 38 27.12 25.31 2.86
N THR A 39 26.51 26.49 2.71
CA THR A 39 25.75 26.85 1.49
C THR A 39 26.68 26.91 0.27
N LEU A 40 27.90 27.42 0.40
CA LEU A 40 28.89 27.43 -0.69
C LEU A 40 29.26 25.96 -1.11
N ILE A 41 29.50 25.10 -0.13
CA ILE A 41 29.82 23.67 -0.39
C ILE A 41 28.67 22.97 -1.07
N LEU A 42 27.43 23.16 -0.60
CA LEU A 42 26.25 22.46 -1.09
C LEU A 42 25.64 23.05 -2.37
N GLY A 43 25.77 24.38 -2.55
CA GLY A 43 25.22 25.14 -3.70
C GLY A 43 26.23 25.46 -4.78
N GLY A 44 27.52 25.31 -4.50
CA GLY A 44 28.60 25.62 -5.43
C GLY A 44 28.52 27.04 -5.97
N ARG A 45 28.83 27.25 -7.24
CA ARG A 45 28.83 28.56 -7.90
C ARG A 45 27.47 29.28 -7.85
N ALA A 46 26.37 28.58 -7.79
CA ALA A 46 25.03 29.16 -7.71
C ALA A 46 24.82 29.98 -6.42
N SER A 47 25.56 29.68 -5.35
CA SER A 47 25.51 30.42 -4.07
C SER A 47 26.28 31.74 -4.04
N LEU A 48 27.11 32.02 -5.05
CA LEU A 48 27.93 33.25 -5.09
C LEU A 48 27.06 34.45 -5.43
N THR A 49 27.38 35.60 -4.77
CA THR A 49 26.75 36.91 -4.99
C THR A 49 27.77 37.91 -5.51
N THR A 50 27.32 38.94 -6.23
CA THR A 50 28.17 40.00 -6.73
C THR A 50 28.47 41.07 -5.68
N GLN A 51 27.74 41.09 -4.57
CA GLN A 51 27.87 42.03 -3.47
C GLN A 51 28.51 41.38 -2.25
N PHE A 52 29.24 42.12 -1.49
CA PHE A 52 29.80 41.68 -0.20
C PHE A 52 28.68 41.43 0.83
N PRO A 53 28.76 40.35 1.60
CA PRO A 53 29.70 39.23 1.49
C PRO A 53 29.36 38.34 0.27
N PHE A 54 30.34 38.02 -0.56
CA PHE A 54 30.19 37.32 -1.85
C PHE A 54 29.52 35.96 -1.76
N PHE A 55 29.26 35.44 -0.58
CA PHE A 55 28.47 34.25 -0.29
C PHE A 55 27.64 34.40 0.99
N GLN A 56 26.42 33.93 0.94
CA GLN A 56 25.45 34.02 2.02
C GLN A 56 24.91 32.64 2.37
N SER A 57 24.28 32.47 3.54
CA SER A 57 23.56 31.25 3.83
C SER A 57 22.29 31.17 2.96
N PHE A 58 21.84 29.95 2.68
CA PHE A 58 20.76 29.66 1.74
C PHE A 58 19.50 30.51 1.95
N ALA A 59 19.11 30.73 3.22
CA ALA A 59 17.89 31.49 3.55
C ALA A 59 17.97 32.98 3.14
N TYR A 60 19.18 33.55 2.98
CA TYR A 60 19.40 34.95 2.62
C TYR A 60 19.75 35.15 1.15
N LEU A 61 19.86 34.08 0.37
CA LEU A 61 20.00 34.16 -1.09
C LEU A 61 18.70 34.65 -1.74
N SER A 62 18.84 35.31 -2.90
CA SER A 62 17.65 35.61 -3.72
C SER A 62 16.91 34.34 -4.13
N THR A 63 15.62 34.45 -4.38
CA THR A 63 14.77 33.32 -4.81
C THR A 63 15.34 32.61 -6.04
N ASP A 64 15.84 33.35 -7.03
CA ASP A 64 16.44 32.81 -8.24
C ASP A 64 17.64 31.91 -7.94
N LYS A 65 18.53 32.39 -7.02
CA LYS A 65 19.69 31.59 -6.60
C LYS A 65 19.31 30.36 -5.77
N GLN A 66 18.31 30.49 -4.93
CA GLN A 66 17.75 29.33 -4.22
C GLN A 66 17.19 28.29 -5.23
N GLU A 67 16.47 28.74 -6.24
CA GLU A 67 15.95 27.89 -7.33
C GLU A 67 17.08 27.22 -8.11
N ASP A 68 18.13 27.96 -8.48
CA ASP A 68 19.30 27.42 -9.19
C ASP A 68 20.03 26.33 -8.37
N ILE A 69 20.19 26.52 -7.07
CA ILE A 69 20.76 25.51 -6.18
C ILE A 69 19.89 24.25 -6.13
N LEU A 70 18.58 24.41 -5.92
CA LEU A 70 17.65 23.29 -5.87
C LEU A 70 17.58 22.53 -7.21
N ARG A 71 17.59 23.24 -8.32
CA ARG A 71 17.68 22.68 -9.68
C ARG A 71 18.99 21.94 -9.89
N GLY A 72 20.11 22.51 -9.43
CA GLY A 72 21.41 21.84 -9.45
C GLY A 72 21.41 20.51 -8.69
N TRP A 73 20.74 20.45 -7.54
CA TRP A 73 20.58 19.18 -6.81
C TRP A 73 19.71 18.18 -7.55
N SER A 74 18.61 18.62 -8.16
CA SER A 74 17.69 17.74 -8.89
C SER A 74 18.35 17.03 -10.07
N LEU A 75 19.30 17.69 -10.72
CA LEU A 75 20.03 17.23 -11.91
C LEU A 75 21.44 16.70 -11.58
N SER A 76 21.85 16.71 -10.31
CA SER A 76 23.20 16.32 -9.89
C SER A 76 23.56 14.90 -10.33
N THR A 77 24.81 14.67 -10.68
CA THR A 77 25.37 13.32 -10.90
C THR A 77 25.42 12.51 -9.60
N LEU A 78 25.53 13.18 -8.45
CA LEU A 78 25.55 12.56 -7.13
C LEU A 78 24.14 12.19 -6.68
N GLY A 79 23.89 10.89 -6.49
CA GLY A 79 22.58 10.36 -6.07
C GLY A 79 22.06 10.93 -4.75
N ALA A 80 22.96 11.25 -3.81
CA ALA A 80 22.60 11.82 -2.52
C ALA A 80 21.89 13.19 -2.65
N PHE A 81 22.37 14.08 -3.52
CA PHE A 81 21.71 15.37 -3.74
C PHE A 81 20.32 15.20 -4.37
N ARG A 82 20.19 14.28 -5.35
CA ARG A 82 18.87 13.98 -5.94
C ARG A 82 17.90 13.40 -4.91
N ALA A 83 18.38 12.52 -4.01
CA ALA A 83 17.55 11.92 -2.96
C ALA A 83 17.06 12.99 -1.95
N VAL A 84 17.96 13.86 -1.49
CA VAL A 84 17.62 14.97 -0.59
C VAL A 84 16.62 15.93 -1.25
N TYR A 85 16.88 16.33 -2.49
CA TYR A 85 15.95 17.17 -3.26
C TYR A 85 14.58 16.52 -3.40
N LYS A 86 14.53 15.23 -3.84
CA LYS A 86 13.29 14.46 -3.98
C LYS A 86 12.50 14.44 -2.67
N LEU A 87 13.17 14.15 -1.55
CA LEU A 87 12.54 14.08 -0.23
C LEU A 87 11.89 15.41 0.15
N PHE A 88 12.65 16.51 0.14
CA PHE A 88 12.13 17.81 0.52
C PHE A 88 11.02 18.30 -0.42
N LYS A 89 11.20 18.14 -1.73
CA LYS A 89 10.18 18.48 -2.71
C LYS A 89 8.87 17.73 -2.44
N MET A 90 8.94 16.40 -2.28
CA MET A 90 7.75 15.58 -2.06
C MET A 90 7.00 15.99 -0.78
N ILE A 91 7.71 16.09 0.35
CA ILE A 91 7.10 16.44 1.64
C ILE A 91 6.50 17.84 1.61
N THR A 92 7.24 18.82 1.09
CA THR A 92 6.80 20.23 1.06
C THR A 92 5.57 20.37 0.15
N MET A 93 5.60 19.80 -1.05
CA MET A 93 4.49 19.91 -2.00
C MET A 93 3.26 19.17 -1.50
N TRP A 94 3.44 17.96 -0.95
CA TRP A 94 2.34 17.26 -0.29
C TRP A 94 1.71 18.10 0.82
N ALA A 95 2.51 18.61 1.75
CA ALA A 95 2.02 19.40 2.87
C ALA A 95 1.29 20.69 2.43
N VAL A 96 1.80 21.40 1.41
CA VAL A 96 1.15 22.61 0.86
C VAL A 96 -0.26 22.33 0.36
N TYR A 97 -0.48 21.21 -0.34
CA TYR A 97 -1.75 20.90 -0.98
C TYR A 97 -2.70 20.05 -0.14
N THR A 98 -2.21 19.47 0.98
CA THR A 98 -3.03 18.67 1.91
C THR A 98 -3.30 19.36 3.25
N LYS A 99 -2.63 20.46 3.57
CA LYS A 99 -2.86 21.23 4.80
C LYS A 99 -4.31 21.72 4.83
N ILE A 100 -5.02 21.41 5.92
CA ILE A 100 -6.36 21.92 6.19
C ILE A 100 -6.24 23.15 7.07
N GLU A 101 -6.78 24.26 6.60
CA GLU A 101 -6.85 25.53 7.32
C GLU A 101 -8.12 25.62 8.19
N ASN A 102 -8.18 26.64 9.04
CA ASN A 102 -9.39 26.94 9.81
C ASN A 102 -10.59 27.11 8.86
N GLY A 103 -11.63 26.28 9.03
CA GLY A 103 -12.78 26.23 8.11
C GLY A 103 -12.84 24.96 7.25
N GLY A 104 -11.85 24.05 7.36
CA GLY A 104 -11.92 22.73 6.72
C GLY A 104 -11.53 22.69 5.24
N PHE A 105 -10.85 23.72 4.72
CA PHE A 105 -10.41 23.80 3.33
C PHE A 105 -8.92 24.18 3.21
N ASN A 106 -8.39 24.09 1.99
CA ASN A 106 -7.07 24.59 1.63
C ASN A 106 -7.22 25.69 0.56
N ARG A 107 -6.63 26.86 0.81
CA ARG A 107 -6.76 28.02 -0.10
C ARG A 107 -6.26 27.76 -1.52
N ASN A 108 -5.35 26.82 -1.72
CA ASN A 108 -4.84 26.46 -3.04
C ASN A 108 -5.85 25.66 -3.86
N TRP A 109 -6.79 24.96 -3.25
CA TRP A 109 -7.71 24.07 -3.96
C TRP A 109 -8.58 24.80 -4.98
N LYS A 110 -9.13 25.95 -4.60
CA LYS A 110 -9.92 26.78 -5.54
C LYS A 110 -9.11 27.18 -6.77
N ALA A 111 -7.85 27.54 -6.59
CA ALA A 111 -6.96 27.99 -7.68
C ALA A 111 -6.59 26.87 -8.67
N ILE A 112 -6.72 25.62 -8.27
CA ILE A 112 -6.40 24.42 -9.08
C ILE A 112 -7.65 23.65 -9.53
N GLY A 113 -8.84 24.18 -9.24
CA GLY A 113 -10.12 23.54 -9.58
C GLY A 113 -10.40 22.25 -8.81
N TYR A 114 -10.04 22.19 -7.50
CA TYR A 114 -10.28 21.01 -6.66
C TYR A 114 -11.33 21.30 -5.58
N CYS A 115 -12.26 20.37 -5.39
CA CYS A 115 -13.40 20.56 -4.47
C CYS A 115 -13.10 20.14 -3.01
N GLY A 116 -12.00 19.48 -2.72
CA GLY A 116 -11.68 18.96 -1.39
C GLY A 116 -12.24 17.57 -1.12
N ALA A 117 -13.02 17.41 -0.06
CA ALA A 117 -13.68 16.16 0.26
C ALA A 117 -14.73 15.78 -0.81
N ASP A 118 -15.07 14.48 -0.85
CA ASP A 118 -16.12 13.97 -1.75
C ASP A 118 -17.44 14.74 -1.57
N PRO A 119 -17.94 15.42 -2.62
CA PRO A 119 -19.20 16.18 -2.55
C PRO A 119 -20.41 15.32 -2.17
N GLN A 120 -20.43 14.03 -2.51
CA GLN A 120 -21.51 13.12 -2.15
C GLN A 120 -21.56 12.91 -0.63
N VAL A 121 -20.40 12.78 0.02
CA VAL A 121 -20.29 12.65 1.48
C VAL A 121 -20.75 13.92 2.19
N ILE A 122 -20.38 15.08 1.65
CA ILE A 122 -20.81 16.37 2.21
C ILE A 122 -22.35 16.52 2.16
N ARG A 123 -22.97 16.09 1.05
CA ARG A 123 -24.43 16.11 0.88
C ARG A 123 -25.15 15.13 1.81
N SER A 124 -24.69 13.88 1.88
CA SER A 124 -25.32 12.87 2.73
C SER A 124 -25.26 13.23 4.21
N ARG A 125 -24.16 13.79 4.71
CA ARG A 125 -24.04 14.26 6.10
C ARG A 125 -25.00 15.38 6.45
N LYS A 126 -25.34 16.25 5.49
CA LYS A 126 -26.34 17.33 5.69
C LYS A 126 -27.77 16.78 5.76
N CYS A 127 -28.05 15.65 5.12
CA CYS A 127 -29.41 15.05 5.08
C CYS A 127 -29.66 14.05 6.22
N SER A 128 -28.61 13.47 6.83
CA SER A 128 -28.72 12.35 7.79
C SER A 128 -29.00 12.76 9.25
N SER A 129 -29.48 13.96 9.53
CA SER A 129 -29.76 14.40 10.91
C SER A 129 -30.87 13.62 11.61
N ASN A 130 -31.61 12.71 10.97
CA ASN A 130 -32.79 12.05 11.52
C ASN A 130 -32.93 10.54 11.30
N ASP A 131 -32.00 9.85 10.64
CA ASP A 131 -32.13 8.40 10.49
C ASP A 131 -31.45 7.67 11.65
N GLY A 132 -32.23 6.87 12.39
CA GLY A 132 -31.76 6.04 13.50
C GLY A 132 -30.54 5.22 13.11
N VAL A 133 -29.54 5.21 13.99
CA VAL A 133 -28.26 4.48 13.83
C VAL A 133 -28.56 3.00 13.55
N ARG A 134 -28.40 2.55 12.30
CA ARG A 134 -28.43 1.11 11.97
C ARG A 134 -27.24 0.46 12.66
N SER A 135 -27.50 -0.51 13.53
CA SER A 135 -26.44 -1.31 14.16
C SER A 135 -25.56 -1.94 13.09
N ASN A 136 -24.26 -1.67 13.14
CA ASN A 136 -23.29 -2.30 12.23
C ASN A 136 -22.58 -3.41 13.01
N PRO A 137 -22.80 -4.70 12.70
CA PRO A 137 -22.20 -5.82 13.41
C PRO A 137 -20.67 -5.72 13.55
N LEU A 138 -19.99 -5.10 12.56
CA LEU A 138 -18.56 -4.90 12.62
C LEU A 138 -18.16 -3.94 13.76
N GLN A 139 -18.96 -2.93 14.06
CA GLN A 139 -18.66 -2.01 15.18
C GLN A 139 -18.69 -2.75 16.54
N ASP A 140 -19.62 -3.68 16.69
CA ASP A 140 -19.75 -4.46 17.93
C ASP A 140 -18.59 -5.46 18.10
N MET A 141 -18.01 -5.94 16.99
CA MET A 141 -16.84 -6.83 16.98
C MET A 141 -15.52 -6.09 17.29
N VAL A 142 -15.43 -4.79 16.94
CA VAL A 142 -14.16 -4.05 17.05
C VAL A 142 -13.98 -3.43 18.41
N ILE A 143 -12.87 -3.77 19.06
CA ILE A 143 -12.40 -3.16 20.30
C ILE A 143 -11.23 -2.22 19.95
N ALA A 144 -11.45 -0.91 20.11
CA ALA A 144 -10.39 0.10 20.03
C ALA A 144 -9.54 0.03 21.31
N THR A 145 -8.44 -0.72 21.25
CA THR A 145 -7.67 -1.07 22.46
C THR A 145 -7.05 0.15 23.13
N GLN A 146 -6.62 1.15 22.36
CA GLN A 146 -6.09 2.40 22.91
C GLN A 146 -7.16 3.20 23.65
N ALA A 147 -8.37 3.28 23.12
CA ALA A 147 -9.48 3.98 23.77
C ALA A 147 -10.00 3.25 25.02
N ALA A 148 -9.92 1.92 25.04
CA ALA A 148 -10.31 1.10 26.18
C ALA A 148 -9.37 1.29 27.39
N GLY A 149 -8.07 1.56 27.15
CA GLY A 149 -7.08 1.84 28.19
C GLY A 149 -7.08 0.80 29.30
N ASP A 150 -7.16 1.23 30.57
CA ASP A 150 -7.18 0.34 31.74
C ASP A 150 -8.46 -0.50 31.85
N LYS A 151 -9.52 -0.16 31.14
CA LYS A 151 -10.78 -0.92 31.11
C LYS A 151 -10.76 -2.09 30.11
N LEU A 152 -9.66 -2.27 29.37
CA LEU A 152 -9.57 -3.23 28.26
C LEU A 152 -9.94 -4.66 28.69
N GLU A 153 -9.49 -5.12 29.85
CA GLU A 153 -9.83 -6.43 30.40
C GLU A 153 -11.34 -6.62 30.57
N LYS A 154 -12.03 -5.63 31.16
CA LYS A 154 -13.49 -5.66 31.32
C LYS A 154 -14.23 -5.64 30.00
N VAL A 155 -13.71 -4.89 29.01
CA VAL A 155 -14.30 -4.82 27.67
C VAL A 155 -14.15 -6.16 26.95
N LEU A 156 -12.99 -6.81 27.02
CA LEU A 156 -12.73 -8.13 26.46
C LEU A 156 -13.64 -9.21 27.09
N SER A 157 -13.74 -9.23 28.41
CA SER A 157 -14.63 -10.16 29.11
C SER A 157 -16.10 -9.99 28.71
N ARG A 158 -16.57 -8.75 28.53
CA ARG A 158 -17.93 -8.47 28.05
C ARG A 158 -18.15 -8.89 26.59
N ALA A 159 -17.09 -8.84 25.79
CA ALA A 159 -17.11 -9.33 24.40
C ALA A 159 -16.99 -10.86 24.29
N GLY A 160 -17.01 -11.59 25.43
CA GLY A 160 -16.93 -13.06 25.45
C GLY A 160 -15.51 -13.62 25.27
N VAL A 161 -14.48 -12.78 25.28
CA VAL A 161 -13.09 -13.24 25.22
C VAL A 161 -12.66 -13.80 26.58
N LYS A 162 -12.13 -15.02 26.59
CA LYS A 162 -11.62 -15.64 27.81
C LYS A 162 -10.34 -14.94 28.27
N VAL A 163 -10.42 -14.25 29.41
CA VAL A 163 -9.28 -13.62 30.08
C VAL A 163 -8.60 -14.65 30.99
N LEU A 164 -7.27 -14.65 30.96
CA LEU A 164 -6.43 -15.54 31.79
C LEU A 164 -6.07 -14.81 33.08
N ASN A 165 -6.63 -15.28 34.20
CA ASN A 165 -6.51 -14.61 35.52
C ASN A 165 -5.25 -14.97 36.31
N ASP A 166 -4.42 -15.93 35.79
CA ASP A 166 -3.24 -16.43 36.53
C ASP A 166 -1.92 -15.98 35.83
N ASP A 167 -0.97 -15.54 36.66
CA ASP A 167 0.40 -15.23 36.23
C ASP A 167 1.15 -16.44 35.62
N ILE A 168 0.75 -17.66 35.98
CA ILE A 168 1.43 -18.90 35.61
C ILE A 168 1.31 -19.22 34.13
N PRO A 169 0.11 -19.16 33.50
CA PRO A 169 -0.02 -19.32 32.05
C PRO A 169 0.77 -18.28 31.26
N LEU A 170 0.76 -17.01 31.67
CA LEU A 170 1.49 -15.93 31.06
C LEU A 170 3.02 -16.12 31.09
N LYS A 171 3.55 -16.52 32.25
CA LYS A 171 4.98 -16.85 32.40
C LYS A 171 5.38 -18.04 31.53
N LYS A 172 4.52 -19.05 31.39
CA LYS A 172 4.75 -20.23 30.55
C LYS A 172 4.70 -19.87 29.05
N LEU A 173 3.77 -19.03 28.62
CA LEU A 173 3.68 -18.50 27.27
C LEU A 173 4.92 -17.64 26.93
N ALA A 174 5.31 -16.76 27.85
CA ALA A 174 6.44 -15.86 27.67
C ALA A 174 7.80 -16.60 27.62
N SER A 175 7.94 -17.73 28.33
CA SER A 175 9.22 -18.49 28.42
C SER A 175 9.51 -19.41 27.22
N GLY A 176 8.54 -19.64 26.33
CA GLY A 176 8.64 -20.63 25.24
C GLY A 176 9.66 -20.30 24.15
N ASN A 177 10.11 -19.07 24.00
CA ASN A 177 11.10 -18.65 23.01
C ASN A 177 12.52 -18.53 23.59
N ARG A 178 13.52 -18.84 22.81
CA ARG A 178 14.96 -18.82 23.17
C ARG A 178 15.51 -17.47 23.68
N ASN A 179 14.76 -16.37 23.59
CA ASN A 179 15.19 -15.03 24.03
C ASN A 179 14.65 -14.71 25.43
N ARG A 180 15.57 -14.48 26.37
CA ARG A 180 15.32 -14.21 27.82
C ARG A 180 14.51 -12.93 28.12
N ASN A 181 14.22 -12.06 27.12
CA ASN A 181 13.55 -10.77 27.33
C ASN A 181 12.02 -10.83 27.27
N ASN A 182 11.41 -12.01 27.32
CA ASN A 182 9.96 -12.22 27.23
C ASN A 182 9.27 -12.51 28.58
N SER A 183 9.90 -12.21 29.72
CA SER A 183 9.23 -12.41 31.02
C SER A 183 7.98 -11.53 31.11
N ALA A 184 6.84 -12.12 31.45
CA ALA A 184 5.63 -11.38 31.81
C ALA A 184 5.93 -10.52 33.03
N ALA A 185 5.62 -9.22 32.94
CA ALA A 185 5.74 -8.26 34.03
C ALA A 185 4.35 -7.97 34.61
N GLY A 186 4.30 -7.51 35.86
CA GLY A 186 3.04 -7.06 36.45
C GLY A 186 2.35 -6.01 35.58
N GLY A 187 1.07 -6.25 35.22
CA GLY A 187 0.28 -5.39 34.32
C GLY A 187 0.08 -5.90 32.88
N ASP A 188 0.70 -7.03 32.50
CA ASP A 188 0.42 -7.72 31.26
C ASP A 188 -0.97 -8.37 31.28
N LEU A 189 -1.65 -8.39 30.14
CA LEU A 189 -2.97 -9.00 29.97
C LEU A 189 -2.86 -10.32 29.22
N GLY A 190 -3.47 -11.38 29.72
CA GLY A 190 -3.59 -12.68 29.05
C GLY A 190 -5.00 -12.92 28.54
N ILE A 191 -5.15 -13.42 27.31
CA ILE A 191 -6.41 -13.90 26.76
C ILE A 191 -6.20 -15.20 26.00
N SER A 192 -7.27 -15.97 25.79
CA SER A 192 -7.20 -17.19 24.99
C SER A 192 -8.33 -17.28 23.96
N CYS A 193 -8.03 -17.94 22.84
CA CYS A 193 -8.95 -18.21 21.74
C CYS A 193 -8.53 -19.50 21.00
N ASP A 194 -9.32 -19.94 20.02
CA ASP A 194 -8.91 -21.05 19.16
C ASP A 194 -7.89 -20.63 18.13
N VAL A 195 -8.11 -19.48 17.48
CA VAL A 195 -7.26 -18.96 16.44
C VAL A 195 -6.99 -17.47 16.63
N VAL A 196 -5.71 -17.07 16.56
CA VAL A 196 -5.35 -15.66 16.43
C VAL A 196 -4.92 -15.34 14.98
N VAL A 197 -5.52 -14.30 14.41
CA VAL A 197 -5.22 -13.80 13.06
C VAL A 197 -4.52 -12.46 13.16
N VAL A 198 -3.31 -12.34 12.63
CA VAL A 198 -2.51 -11.11 12.66
C VAL A 198 -2.66 -10.35 11.34
N GLY A 199 -3.40 -9.27 11.35
CA GLY A 199 -3.76 -8.44 10.21
C GLY A 199 -5.20 -8.68 9.74
N SER A 200 -5.91 -7.61 9.41
CA SER A 200 -7.32 -7.60 9.00
C SER A 200 -7.52 -7.36 7.49
N GLY A 201 -6.43 -7.36 6.72
CA GLY A 201 -6.40 -7.09 5.28
C GLY A 201 -6.97 -8.22 4.42
N CYS A 202 -6.51 -8.29 3.16
CA CYS A 202 -7.00 -9.25 2.14
C CYS A 202 -7.06 -10.69 2.64
N GLY A 203 -5.98 -11.20 3.22
CA GLY A 203 -5.91 -12.58 3.68
C GLY A 203 -6.57 -12.79 5.03
N GLY A 204 -6.25 -11.91 5.99
CA GLY A 204 -6.73 -12.06 7.37
C GLY A 204 -8.24 -11.95 7.51
N GLY A 205 -8.89 -11.04 6.77
CA GLY A 205 -10.35 -10.94 6.76
C GLY A 205 -11.03 -12.22 6.24
N VAL A 206 -10.49 -12.84 5.18
CA VAL A 206 -11.01 -14.10 4.62
C VAL A 206 -10.88 -15.23 5.65
N ILE A 207 -9.69 -15.42 6.21
CA ILE A 207 -9.43 -16.47 7.20
C ILE A 207 -10.34 -16.31 8.42
N ALA A 208 -10.40 -15.10 8.98
CA ALA A 208 -11.22 -14.83 10.16
C ALA A 208 -12.70 -15.15 9.91
N SER A 209 -13.22 -14.76 8.75
CA SER A 209 -14.61 -15.05 8.39
C SER A 209 -14.89 -16.56 8.27
N VAL A 210 -14.03 -17.30 7.58
CA VAL A 210 -14.23 -18.74 7.36
C VAL A 210 -14.20 -19.49 8.68
N LEU A 211 -13.23 -19.21 9.53
CA LEU A 211 -13.06 -19.90 10.82
C LEU A 211 -14.15 -19.52 11.84
N ALA A 212 -14.49 -18.23 11.93
CA ALA A 212 -15.54 -17.76 12.83
C ALA A 212 -16.91 -18.32 12.46
N LYS A 213 -17.23 -18.42 11.15
CA LYS A 213 -18.46 -19.07 10.65
C LYS A 213 -18.49 -20.59 10.93
N ALA A 214 -17.33 -21.22 11.03
CA ALA A 214 -17.23 -22.64 11.42
C ALA A 214 -17.36 -22.86 12.94
N GLY A 215 -17.53 -21.80 13.74
CA GLY A 215 -17.74 -21.86 15.19
C GLY A 215 -16.49 -21.69 16.06
N TYR A 216 -15.31 -21.50 15.46
CA TYR A 216 -14.07 -21.25 16.21
C TYR A 216 -14.01 -19.83 16.73
N GLN A 217 -13.50 -19.66 17.97
CA GLN A 217 -13.26 -18.36 18.58
C GLN A 217 -12.02 -17.72 17.95
N VAL A 218 -12.21 -16.60 17.24
CA VAL A 218 -11.16 -15.92 16.48
C VAL A 218 -10.85 -14.55 17.08
N VAL A 219 -9.59 -14.31 17.45
CA VAL A 219 -9.10 -12.98 17.80
C VAL A 219 -8.29 -12.43 16.62
N ILE A 220 -8.70 -11.27 16.12
CA ILE A 220 -8.03 -10.58 15.02
C ILE A 220 -7.23 -9.41 15.61
N LEU A 221 -5.94 -9.31 15.28
CA LEU A 221 -5.06 -8.20 15.68
C LEU A 221 -4.83 -7.29 14.49
N GLU A 222 -5.10 -6.00 14.64
CA GLU A 222 -4.82 -4.99 13.63
C GLU A 222 -4.08 -3.80 14.26
N LYS A 223 -2.92 -3.45 13.71
CA LYS A 223 -2.13 -2.32 14.22
C LYS A 223 -2.76 -0.97 13.91
N GLY A 224 -3.53 -0.90 12.83
CA GLY A 224 -4.20 0.31 12.39
C GLY A 224 -5.52 0.56 13.12
N LYS A 225 -6.01 1.79 12.98
CA LYS A 225 -7.29 2.23 13.54
C LYS A 225 -8.46 1.69 12.70
N TYR A 226 -9.60 1.48 13.35
CA TYR A 226 -10.88 1.28 12.69
C TYR A 226 -11.56 2.63 12.42
N PHE A 227 -12.07 2.78 11.20
CA PHE A 227 -12.89 3.93 10.80
C PHE A 227 -14.28 3.43 10.44
N ARG A 228 -15.29 3.97 11.12
CA ARG A 228 -16.68 3.84 10.67
C ARG A 228 -16.85 4.63 9.37
N THR A 229 -17.85 4.30 8.58
CA THR A 229 -18.13 5.01 7.32
C THR A 229 -18.32 6.51 7.50
N GLU A 230 -18.96 6.91 8.59
CA GLU A 230 -19.19 8.31 8.98
C GLU A 230 -17.93 9.06 9.43
N ASP A 231 -16.88 8.35 9.89
CA ASP A 231 -15.62 8.96 10.33
C ASP A 231 -14.67 9.25 9.16
N LEU A 232 -14.91 8.65 7.97
CA LEU A 232 -14.07 8.83 6.79
C LEU A 232 -14.22 10.24 6.23
N THR A 233 -13.16 11.03 6.27
CA THR A 233 -13.17 12.42 5.85
C THR A 233 -13.10 12.60 4.33
N THR A 234 -12.57 11.62 3.60
CA THR A 234 -12.20 11.71 2.18
C THR A 234 -11.20 12.82 1.84
N LEU A 235 -10.63 13.47 2.84
CA LEU A 235 -9.56 14.45 2.68
C LEU A 235 -8.21 13.75 2.57
N GLU A 236 -7.43 14.08 1.55
CA GLU A 236 -6.18 13.41 1.22
C GLU A 236 -5.20 13.36 2.40
N GLY A 237 -4.84 14.50 2.98
CA GLY A 237 -3.87 14.58 4.08
C GLY A 237 -4.30 13.78 5.31
N PRO A 238 -5.46 14.07 5.93
CA PRO A 238 -5.95 13.33 7.08
C PRO A 238 -6.07 11.82 6.85
N SER A 239 -6.56 11.41 5.66
CA SER A 239 -6.72 9.99 5.33
C SER A 239 -5.36 9.29 5.16
N GLN A 240 -4.40 9.91 4.50
CA GLN A 240 -3.05 9.35 4.36
C GLN A 240 -2.35 9.24 5.71
N MET A 241 -2.49 10.22 6.58
CA MET A 241 -1.91 10.19 7.93
C MET A 241 -2.49 9.07 8.79
N ALA A 242 -3.76 8.72 8.61
CA ALA A 242 -4.48 7.84 9.51
C ALA A 242 -4.64 6.40 9.00
N MET A 243 -4.58 6.18 7.68
CA MET A 243 -4.92 4.89 7.05
C MET A 243 -3.76 4.24 6.31
N PHE A 244 -2.63 4.94 6.12
CA PHE A 244 -1.52 4.46 5.31
C PHE A 244 -0.26 4.25 6.16
N GLU A 245 0.50 3.21 5.83
CA GLU A 245 1.82 2.99 6.39
C GLU A 245 2.75 4.17 6.04
N LYS A 246 3.35 4.79 7.05
CA LYS A 246 4.22 5.97 6.88
C LYS A 246 3.67 7.02 5.91
N LEU A 247 2.41 7.39 6.08
CA LEU A 247 1.73 8.41 5.26
C LEU A 247 1.69 8.07 3.75
N GLY A 248 1.76 6.80 3.38
CA GLY A 248 1.89 6.34 1.99
C GLY A 248 3.26 6.58 1.36
N SER A 249 4.28 6.81 2.18
CA SER A 249 5.66 7.10 1.74
C SER A 249 6.68 6.11 2.30
N LEU A 250 6.29 4.85 2.47
CA LEU A 250 7.25 3.78 2.70
C LEU A 250 8.12 3.62 1.44
N ALA A 251 9.39 3.31 1.56
CA ALA A 251 10.30 3.19 0.42
C ALA A 251 11.25 2.01 0.58
N THR A 252 11.81 1.55 -0.54
CA THR A 252 13.00 0.69 -0.55
C THR A 252 14.18 1.41 0.10
N ASP A 253 15.15 0.67 0.59
CA ASP A 253 16.30 1.23 1.35
C ASP A 253 17.12 2.25 0.55
N ASP A 254 17.22 2.07 -0.76
CA ASP A 254 17.87 3.01 -1.69
C ASP A 254 16.95 4.19 -2.11
N GLY A 255 15.69 4.22 -1.65
CA GLY A 255 14.68 5.19 -2.06
C GLY A 255 14.25 5.08 -3.52
N GLY A 256 14.56 3.97 -4.19
CA GLY A 256 14.28 3.75 -5.61
C GLY A 256 12.80 3.54 -5.93
N VAL A 257 12.07 2.85 -5.04
CA VAL A 257 10.64 2.58 -5.19
C VAL A 257 9.87 3.05 -3.97
N ASN A 258 8.81 3.83 -4.18
CA ASN A 258 7.86 4.23 -3.14
C ASN A 258 6.78 3.15 -3.00
N LEU A 259 6.51 2.73 -1.76
CA LEU A 259 5.60 1.65 -1.44
C LEU A 259 4.37 2.18 -0.72
N VAL A 260 3.19 1.84 -1.21
CA VAL A 260 1.91 2.23 -0.62
C VAL A 260 1.25 1.03 0.03
N ALA A 261 1.11 1.03 1.34
CA ALA A 261 0.46 -0.02 2.11
C ALA A 261 -0.59 0.56 3.06
N GLY A 262 -1.67 -0.19 3.30
CA GLY A 262 -2.70 0.20 4.27
C GLY A 262 -2.29 -0.15 5.70
N ALA A 263 -2.51 0.78 6.63
CA ALA A 263 -2.33 0.63 8.07
C ALA A 263 -3.64 1.00 8.78
N THR A 264 -4.69 0.28 8.48
CA THR A 264 -6.06 0.48 9.00
C THR A 264 -6.80 -0.85 8.99
N VAL A 265 -7.89 -0.97 9.75
CA VAL A 265 -8.78 -2.14 9.64
C VAL A 265 -9.26 -2.29 8.21
N GLY A 266 -9.07 -3.48 7.66
CA GLY A 266 -9.28 -3.78 6.24
C GLY A 266 -8.01 -3.70 5.38
N GLY A 267 -6.91 -3.19 5.92
CA GLY A 267 -5.61 -3.11 5.24
C GLY A 267 -5.71 -2.46 3.86
N GLY A 268 -5.01 -3.03 2.87
CA GLY A 268 -5.04 -2.55 1.49
C GLY A 268 -6.41 -2.53 0.82
N THR A 269 -7.39 -3.36 1.27
CA THR A 269 -8.74 -3.37 0.70
C THR A 269 -9.54 -2.11 1.05
N ALA A 270 -9.20 -1.45 2.17
CA ALA A 270 -9.86 -0.21 2.57
C ALA A 270 -9.46 0.97 1.68
N ILE A 271 -8.23 0.96 1.13
CA ILE A 271 -7.62 2.09 0.41
C ILE A 271 -7.38 1.85 -1.08
N ASN A 272 -7.65 0.66 -1.62
CA ASN A 272 -7.44 0.33 -3.03
C ASN A 272 -8.48 0.99 -3.96
N TRP A 273 -8.23 0.90 -5.27
CA TRP A 273 -9.01 1.56 -6.33
C TRP A 273 -10.08 0.66 -6.98
N SER A 274 -10.51 -0.40 -6.29
CA SER A 274 -11.60 -1.31 -6.68
C SER A 274 -11.30 -2.21 -7.89
N ALA A 275 -10.12 -2.21 -8.46
CA ALA A 275 -9.77 -3.04 -9.61
C ALA A 275 -9.80 -4.54 -9.26
N CYS A 276 -10.48 -5.33 -10.09
CA CYS A 276 -10.60 -6.77 -9.93
C CYS A 276 -10.23 -7.51 -11.20
N PHE A 277 -9.25 -8.40 -11.08
CA PHE A 277 -8.87 -9.33 -12.14
C PHE A 277 -8.88 -10.76 -11.58
N GLU A 278 -9.28 -11.70 -12.42
CA GLU A 278 -8.96 -13.10 -12.16
C GLU A 278 -7.46 -13.33 -12.38
N THR A 279 -6.89 -14.29 -11.66
CA THR A 279 -5.49 -14.67 -11.89
C THR A 279 -5.34 -15.23 -13.31
N PRO A 280 -4.44 -14.65 -14.14
CA PRO A 280 -4.29 -15.11 -15.52
C PRO A 280 -3.89 -16.59 -15.60
N SER A 281 -4.48 -17.33 -16.51
CA SER A 281 -4.27 -18.79 -16.64
C SER A 281 -2.82 -19.19 -16.87
N HIS A 282 -2.06 -18.39 -17.64
CA HIS A 282 -0.64 -18.61 -17.85
C HIS A 282 0.19 -18.44 -16.55
N VAL A 283 -0.21 -17.52 -15.67
CA VAL A 283 0.43 -17.33 -14.36
C VAL A 283 0.14 -18.51 -13.44
N LEU A 284 -1.08 -19.05 -13.47
CA LEU A 284 -1.41 -20.24 -12.69
C LEU A 284 -0.60 -21.47 -13.13
N GLN A 285 -0.38 -21.64 -14.44
CA GLN A 285 0.48 -22.70 -14.97
C GLN A 285 1.97 -22.50 -14.56
N GLU A 286 2.47 -21.27 -14.68
CA GLU A 286 3.81 -20.90 -14.20
C GLU A 286 3.94 -21.22 -12.70
N TRP A 287 2.98 -20.82 -11.87
CA TRP A 287 3.01 -21.06 -10.43
C TRP A 287 2.99 -22.54 -10.07
N LYS A 288 2.21 -23.37 -10.79
CA LYS A 288 2.28 -24.82 -10.64
C LYS A 288 3.70 -25.34 -10.86
N GLN A 289 4.37 -24.87 -11.92
CA GLN A 289 5.73 -25.33 -12.27
C GLN A 289 6.78 -24.87 -11.25
N ILE A 290 6.79 -23.58 -10.87
CA ILE A 290 7.85 -23.03 -9.99
C ILE A 290 7.68 -23.42 -8.52
N SER A 291 6.44 -23.61 -8.05
CA SER A 291 6.14 -23.99 -6.66
C SER A 291 6.01 -25.51 -6.46
N GLY A 292 5.77 -26.26 -7.51
CA GLY A 292 5.45 -27.69 -7.44
C GLY A 292 4.06 -27.99 -6.85
N LEU A 293 3.15 -27.00 -6.83
CA LEU A 293 1.82 -27.14 -6.20
C LEU A 293 0.72 -27.25 -7.24
N GLU A 294 -0.03 -28.36 -7.17
CA GLU A 294 -1.24 -28.57 -7.99
C GLU A 294 -2.37 -27.59 -7.66
N LEU A 295 -2.32 -26.98 -6.48
CA LEU A 295 -3.33 -26.03 -5.98
C LEU A 295 -3.75 -25.03 -7.06
N PHE A 296 -2.80 -24.38 -7.71
CA PHE A 296 -3.05 -23.26 -8.62
C PHE A 296 -3.85 -23.63 -9.87
N THR A 297 -3.79 -24.88 -10.31
CA THR A 297 -4.56 -25.38 -11.46
C THR A 297 -5.76 -26.24 -11.06
N SER A 298 -5.96 -26.44 -9.74
CA SER A 298 -7.00 -27.30 -9.18
C SER A 298 -8.40 -26.71 -9.26
N THR A 299 -9.41 -27.59 -9.16
CA THR A 299 -10.81 -27.20 -8.98
C THR A 299 -11.00 -26.41 -7.68
N ARG A 300 -10.26 -26.75 -6.61
CA ARG A 300 -10.28 -26.04 -5.33
C ARG A 300 -9.99 -24.55 -5.51
N TYR A 301 -8.93 -24.20 -6.24
CA TYR A 301 -8.56 -22.80 -6.50
C TYR A 301 -9.61 -22.08 -7.37
N LYS A 302 -10.12 -22.76 -8.42
CA LYS A 302 -11.15 -22.18 -9.29
C LYS A 302 -12.45 -21.88 -8.54
N LEU A 303 -12.85 -22.75 -7.63
CA LEU A 303 -14.03 -22.54 -6.78
C LEU A 303 -13.78 -21.41 -5.77
N ALA A 304 -12.58 -21.34 -5.19
CA ALA A 304 -12.18 -20.21 -4.32
C ALA A 304 -12.30 -18.89 -5.08
N MET A 305 -11.73 -18.78 -6.29
CA MET A 305 -11.79 -17.58 -7.13
C MET A 305 -13.26 -17.15 -7.38
N LYS A 306 -14.13 -18.08 -7.77
CA LYS A 306 -15.58 -17.82 -7.96
C LYS A 306 -16.24 -17.32 -6.67
N LYS A 307 -15.91 -17.94 -5.53
CA LYS A 307 -16.44 -17.52 -4.22
C LYS A 307 -16.02 -16.10 -3.86
N ILE A 308 -14.76 -15.75 -4.08
CA ILE A 308 -14.24 -14.40 -3.85
C ILE A 308 -14.93 -13.40 -4.75
N TRP A 309 -15.01 -13.69 -6.06
CA TRP A 309 -15.67 -12.84 -7.05
C TRP A 309 -17.11 -12.51 -6.65
N HIS A 310 -17.86 -13.51 -6.26
CA HIS A 310 -19.24 -13.35 -5.78
C HIS A 310 -19.30 -12.58 -4.47
N ARG A 311 -18.43 -12.91 -3.47
CA ARG A 311 -18.48 -12.26 -2.15
C ARG A 311 -18.10 -10.77 -2.21
N LEU A 312 -17.20 -10.40 -3.09
CA LEU A 312 -16.82 -9.02 -3.35
C LEU A 312 -17.85 -8.26 -4.19
N ASN A 313 -18.89 -8.93 -4.68
CA ASN A 313 -19.88 -8.39 -5.61
C ASN A 313 -19.22 -7.71 -6.83
N VAL A 314 -18.30 -8.43 -7.47
CA VAL A 314 -17.54 -7.87 -8.59
C VAL A 314 -18.45 -7.68 -9.81
N GLN A 315 -18.47 -6.46 -10.34
CA GLN A 315 -19.26 -6.06 -11.50
C GLN A 315 -18.36 -5.91 -12.72
N PRO A 316 -18.63 -6.59 -13.84
CA PRO A 316 -17.85 -6.47 -15.07
C PRO A 316 -18.16 -5.21 -15.87
N ASN A 317 -19.31 -4.57 -15.59
CA ASN A 317 -19.80 -3.38 -16.30
C ASN A 317 -19.65 -2.11 -15.46
N ILE A 318 -19.66 -0.99 -16.13
CA ILE A 318 -19.62 0.36 -15.55
C ILE A 318 -20.71 1.22 -16.20
N ALA A 319 -21.32 2.13 -15.43
CA ALA A 319 -22.32 3.05 -15.98
C ALA A 319 -21.65 4.22 -16.74
N ARG A 320 -20.50 4.71 -16.27
CA ARG A 320 -19.80 5.86 -16.84
C ARG A 320 -18.31 5.78 -16.60
N GLU A 321 -17.51 6.17 -17.59
CA GLU A 321 -16.07 6.41 -17.45
C GLU A 321 -15.80 7.86 -17.05
N ASN A 322 -14.83 8.06 -16.18
CA ASN A 322 -14.34 9.40 -15.85
C ASN A 322 -13.43 9.95 -16.97
N LEU A 323 -13.03 11.22 -16.86
CA LEU A 323 -12.15 11.88 -17.82
C LEU A 323 -10.91 11.03 -18.19
N GLN A 324 -10.21 10.49 -17.20
CA GLN A 324 -8.96 9.78 -17.41
C GLN A 324 -9.15 8.45 -18.14
N ASN A 325 -10.17 7.68 -17.76
CA ASN A 325 -10.50 6.40 -18.42
C ASN A 325 -11.02 6.62 -19.86
N SER A 326 -11.83 7.65 -20.08
CA SER A 326 -12.30 8.03 -21.42
C SER A 326 -11.15 8.40 -22.34
N VAL A 327 -10.14 9.11 -21.83
CA VAL A 327 -8.91 9.45 -22.58
C VAL A 327 -8.10 8.20 -22.91
N LEU A 328 -7.91 7.29 -21.93
CA LEU A 328 -7.22 6.02 -22.16
C LEU A 328 -7.90 5.22 -23.29
N ARG A 329 -9.21 5.06 -23.21
CA ARG A 329 -10.01 4.34 -24.22
C ARG A 329 -9.91 4.99 -25.58
N ALA A 330 -10.22 6.27 -25.69
CA ALA A 330 -10.20 6.99 -26.96
C ALA A 330 -8.81 6.98 -27.63
N GLY A 331 -7.73 7.11 -26.83
CA GLY A 331 -6.38 7.05 -27.36
C GLY A 331 -6.01 5.65 -27.86
N CYS A 332 -6.39 4.60 -27.15
CA CYS A 332 -6.16 3.23 -27.59
C CYS A 332 -6.95 2.90 -28.85
N GLU A 333 -8.22 3.27 -28.94
CA GLU A 333 -9.06 3.05 -30.11
C GLU A 333 -8.49 3.72 -31.36
N LYS A 334 -8.03 4.98 -31.25
CA LYS A 334 -7.37 5.69 -32.36
C LYS A 334 -6.05 5.05 -32.82
N LEU A 335 -5.37 4.35 -31.92
CA LEU A 335 -4.14 3.62 -32.23
C LEU A 335 -4.41 2.16 -32.65
N SER A 336 -5.68 1.73 -32.72
CA SER A 336 -6.06 0.32 -32.89
C SER A 336 -5.38 -0.60 -31.87
N ALA A 337 -5.16 -0.09 -30.67
CA ALA A 337 -4.57 -0.83 -29.55
C ALA A 337 -5.67 -1.45 -28.68
N GLU A 338 -5.40 -2.63 -28.15
CA GLU A 338 -6.32 -3.34 -27.25
C GLU A 338 -6.63 -2.49 -26.00
N VAL A 339 -7.93 -2.37 -25.67
CA VAL A 339 -8.42 -1.72 -24.46
C VAL A 339 -9.61 -2.50 -23.92
N GLY A 340 -9.55 -2.83 -22.63
CA GLY A 340 -10.60 -3.57 -21.92
C GLY A 340 -11.33 -2.72 -20.89
N THR A 341 -12.56 -3.12 -20.54
CA THR A 341 -13.27 -2.64 -19.37
C THR A 341 -12.82 -3.44 -18.15
N LEU A 342 -12.50 -2.76 -17.07
CA LEU A 342 -11.99 -3.35 -15.85
C LEU A 342 -13.13 -3.64 -14.87
N ALA A 343 -13.25 -4.89 -14.43
CA ALA A 343 -14.23 -5.28 -13.42
C ALA A 343 -13.90 -4.67 -12.06
N ARG A 344 -14.93 -4.33 -11.27
CA ARG A 344 -14.79 -3.62 -9.99
C ARG A 344 -15.61 -4.26 -8.87
N ASN A 345 -15.08 -4.25 -7.66
CA ASN A 345 -15.81 -4.66 -6.45
C ASN A 345 -16.69 -3.54 -5.89
N ALA A 346 -17.48 -2.92 -6.76
CA ALA A 346 -18.42 -1.86 -6.43
C ALA A 346 -19.64 -1.94 -7.37
N PRO A 347 -20.81 -1.38 -7.02
CA PRO A 347 -21.97 -1.32 -7.91
C PRO A 347 -21.63 -0.64 -9.25
N VAL A 348 -22.41 -0.98 -10.29
CA VAL A 348 -22.22 -0.49 -11.67
C VAL A 348 -22.25 1.05 -11.73
N ASP A 349 -23.11 1.66 -10.94
CA ASP A 349 -23.35 3.10 -10.84
C ASP A 349 -22.45 3.80 -9.80
N HIS A 350 -21.55 3.08 -9.14
CA HIS A 350 -20.64 3.66 -8.16
C HIS A 350 -19.59 4.56 -8.83
N ASP A 351 -19.83 5.86 -8.80
CA ASP A 351 -19.03 6.89 -9.45
C ASP A 351 -18.29 7.76 -8.43
N CYS A 352 -17.22 7.21 -7.82
CA CYS A 352 -16.46 7.85 -6.76
C CYS A 352 -14.95 7.90 -7.08
N GLY A 353 -14.36 9.11 -7.02
CA GLY A 353 -12.93 9.36 -7.19
C GLY A 353 -12.10 9.25 -5.90
N TRP A 354 -12.73 9.09 -4.74
CA TRP A 354 -12.08 9.11 -3.41
C TRP A 354 -11.89 7.74 -2.78
N CYS A 355 -12.11 6.65 -3.50
CA CYS A 355 -11.98 5.26 -2.95
C CYS A 355 -10.63 4.98 -2.27
N THR A 356 -9.58 5.71 -2.62
CA THR A 356 -8.27 5.62 -1.98
C THR A 356 -8.25 6.10 -0.52
N TYR A 357 -9.24 6.88 -0.10
CA TYR A 357 -9.37 7.43 1.27
C TYR A 357 -10.50 6.79 2.07
N GLY A 358 -10.84 5.54 1.73
CA GLY A 358 -11.95 4.81 2.29
C GLY A 358 -13.20 4.92 1.42
N CYS A 359 -14.27 4.24 1.86
CA CYS A 359 -15.56 4.24 1.16
C CYS A 359 -16.68 4.64 2.13
N PRO A 360 -17.03 5.94 2.22
CA PRO A 360 -18.07 6.41 3.15
C PRO A 360 -19.46 5.86 2.86
N SER A 361 -19.75 5.51 1.59
CA SER A 361 -21.02 4.84 1.23
C SER A 361 -21.05 3.36 1.61
N GLY A 362 -19.89 2.76 1.97
CA GLY A 362 -19.79 1.32 2.24
C GLY A 362 -19.99 0.41 1.02
N GLN A 363 -20.11 0.97 -0.19
CA GLN A 363 -20.43 0.22 -1.42
C GLN A 363 -19.25 -0.55 -1.99
N LYS A 364 -18.00 -0.09 -1.75
CA LYS A 364 -16.81 -0.85 -2.17
C LYS A 364 -16.67 -2.13 -1.36
N GLY A 365 -16.52 -3.27 -2.02
CA GLY A 365 -16.37 -4.60 -1.44
C GLY A 365 -15.02 -4.82 -0.76
N SER A 366 -14.68 -3.99 0.26
CA SER A 366 -13.50 -4.19 1.12
C SER A 366 -13.72 -5.34 2.12
N THR A 367 -12.68 -5.76 2.82
CA THR A 367 -12.86 -6.76 3.90
C THR A 367 -13.78 -6.25 5.00
N THR A 368 -13.81 -4.94 5.27
CA THR A 368 -14.69 -4.32 6.26
C THR A 368 -16.17 -4.37 5.88
N SER A 369 -16.49 -4.32 4.60
CA SER A 369 -17.87 -4.42 4.10
C SER A 369 -18.28 -5.85 3.72
N THR A 370 -17.33 -6.80 3.74
CA THR A 370 -17.57 -8.20 3.32
C THR A 370 -17.16 -9.19 4.42
N TRP A 371 -15.94 -9.68 4.41
CA TRP A 371 -15.46 -10.78 5.24
C TRP A 371 -15.45 -10.49 6.75
N LEU A 372 -15.00 -9.31 7.15
CA LEU A 372 -15.01 -8.92 8.56
C LEU A 372 -16.45 -8.72 9.08
N LYS A 373 -17.36 -8.26 8.20
CA LYS A 373 -18.77 -8.21 8.52
C LYS A 373 -19.35 -9.62 8.74
N ASP A 374 -19.00 -10.57 7.87
CA ASP A 374 -19.39 -11.97 8.02
C ASP A 374 -18.85 -12.59 9.32
N ALA A 375 -17.60 -12.27 9.68
CA ALA A 375 -17.01 -12.70 10.95
C ALA A 375 -17.76 -12.11 12.15
N ALA A 376 -18.13 -10.84 12.09
CA ALA A 376 -18.91 -10.18 13.15
C ALA A 376 -20.31 -10.79 13.31
N GLU A 377 -20.99 -11.08 12.21
CA GLU A 377 -22.32 -11.71 12.21
C GLU A 377 -22.32 -13.12 12.81
N SER A 378 -21.19 -13.85 12.75
CA SER A 378 -21.02 -15.16 13.40
C SER A 378 -21.01 -15.10 14.92
N LYS A 379 -20.67 -13.92 15.51
CA LYS A 379 -20.46 -13.71 16.97
C LYS A 379 -19.29 -14.51 17.58
N ASN A 380 -18.45 -15.15 16.74
CA ASN A 380 -17.30 -15.94 17.16
C ASN A 380 -15.98 -15.22 16.91
N ALA A 381 -16.00 -13.92 16.59
CA ALA A 381 -14.80 -13.15 16.34
C ALA A 381 -14.78 -11.85 17.12
N VAL A 382 -13.58 -11.44 17.54
CA VAL A 382 -13.27 -10.12 18.12
C VAL A 382 -12.07 -9.53 17.40
N LEU A 383 -12.13 -8.25 17.05
CA LEU A 383 -11.04 -7.52 16.42
C LEU A 383 -10.47 -6.49 17.37
N LEU A 384 -9.18 -6.59 17.67
CA LEU A 384 -8.43 -5.62 18.46
C LEU A 384 -7.72 -4.67 17.51
N SER A 385 -8.25 -3.46 17.34
CA SER A 385 -7.61 -2.40 16.56
C SER A 385 -6.61 -1.63 17.42
N GLU A 386 -5.63 -0.97 16.77
CA GLU A 386 -4.51 -0.29 17.43
C GLU A 386 -3.70 -1.25 18.34
N CYS A 387 -3.62 -2.53 17.91
CA CYS A 387 -2.96 -3.62 18.60
C CYS A 387 -1.97 -4.30 17.66
N GLU A 388 -0.67 -4.06 17.89
CA GLU A 388 0.39 -4.52 17.01
C GLU A 388 1.01 -5.81 17.50
N ALA A 389 0.95 -6.87 16.70
CA ALA A 389 1.65 -8.13 16.97
C ALA A 389 3.17 -7.91 16.85
N GLN A 390 3.89 -8.24 17.93
CA GLN A 390 5.34 -8.08 18.01
C GLN A 390 6.08 -9.40 17.84
N ARG A 391 5.46 -10.51 18.28
CA ARG A 391 6.11 -11.81 18.30
C ARG A 391 5.11 -12.97 18.28
N ILE A 392 5.42 -14.00 17.50
CA ILE A 392 4.75 -15.30 17.56
C ILE A 392 5.38 -16.11 18.69
N LEU A 393 4.53 -16.72 19.50
CA LEU A 393 4.92 -17.59 20.63
C LEU A 393 4.82 -19.04 20.18
N PHE A 394 5.87 -19.83 20.41
CA PHE A 394 5.88 -21.26 20.12
C PHE A 394 6.77 -22.03 21.10
N SER A 395 6.50 -23.31 21.26
CA SER A 395 7.26 -24.22 22.14
C SER A 395 7.81 -25.39 21.33
N LYS A 396 8.79 -26.12 21.93
CA LYS A 396 9.23 -27.38 21.35
C LYS A 396 8.05 -28.35 21.24
N ASN A 397 7.98 -29.07 20.15
CA ASN A 397 6.96 -30.08 19.89
C ASN A 397 7.58 -31.46 20.03
N HIS A 398 7.23 -32.19 21.06
CA HIS A 398 7.82 -33.51 21.38
C HIS A 398 7.09 -34.67 20.70
N SER A 399 5.89 -34.46 20.20
CA SER A 399 5.02 -35.50 19.64
C SER A 399 4.45 -35.20 18.25
N GLY A 400 4.78 -34.01 17.67
CA GLY A 400 4.25 -33.56 16.38
C GLY A 400 5.20 -33.75 15.22
N ARG A 401 4.72 -33.44 14.02
CA ARG A 401 5.45 -33.54 12.76
C ARG A 401 6.57 -32.51 12.58
N LYS A 402 6.49 -31.36 13.24
CA LYS A 402 7.44 -30.24 13.16
C LYS A 402 8.13 -30.02 14.50
N HIS A 403 9.32 -29.42 14.50
CA HIS A 403 10.12 -29.20 15.71
C HIS A 403 9.48 -28.30 16.76
N TYR A 404 8.63 -27.38 16.30
CA TYR A 404 7.93 -26.43 17.15
C TYR A 404 6.43 -26.46 16.91
N LYS A 405 5.66 -26.03 17.90
CA LYS A 405 4.21 -25.83 17.82
C LYS A 405 3.86 -24.40 18.24
N ALA A 406 3.01 -23.74 17.47
CA ALA A 406 2.47 -22.43 17.81
C ALA A 406 1.70 -22.46 19.13
N ARG A 407 1.79 -21.38 19.90
CA ARG A 407 1.13 -21.21 21.20
C ARG A 407 0.34 -19.91 21.28
N GLY A 408 0.56 -18.99 20.36
CA GLY A 408 -0.13 -17.70 20.35
C GLY A 408 0.74 -16.55 19.87
N VAL A 409 0.37 -15.35 20.30
CA VAL A 409 0.99 -14.08 19.87
C VAL A 409 1.17 -13.17 21.08
N MET A 410 2.30 -12.47 21.14
CA MET A 410 2.50 -11.31 22.00
C MET A 410 2.30 -10.05 21.15
N ALA A 411 1.38 -9.19 21.59
CA ALA A 411 1.05 -7.94 20.95
C ALA A 411 1.19 -6.75 21.92
N VAL A 412 1.23 -5.53 21.37
CA VAL A 412 1.35 -4.29 22.12
C VAL A 412 0.22 -3.34 21.72
N VAL A 413 -0.41 -2.74 22.73
CA VAL A 413 -1.48 -1.76 22.55
C VAL A 413 -0.88 -0.37 22.30
N GLY A 414 -1.12 0.20 21.13
CA GLY A 414 -0.91 1.59 20.72
C GLY A 414 0.24 2.32 21.45
N SER A 415 -0.03 3.52 21.93
CA SER A 415 0.95 4.36 22.64
C SER A 415 1.25 3.93 24.07
N SER A 416 0.34 3.17 24.73
CA SER A 416 0.51 2.72 26.13
C SER A 416 1.60 1.66 26.27
N LYS A 417 1.98 1.00 25.18
CA LYS A 417 2.91 -0.13 25.12
C LYS A 417 2.56 -1.29 26.09
N LYS A 418 1.32 -1.33 26.58
CA LYS A 418 0.81 -2.45 27.37
C LYS A 418 0.86 -3.71 26.51
N ARG A 419 1.42 -4.80 27.06
CA ARG A 419 1.52 -6.08 26.35
C ARG A 419 0.26 -6.90 26.56
N ILE A 420 -0.15 -7.59 25.51
CA ILE A 420 -1.21 -8.59 25.53
C ILE A 420 -0.61 -9.91 25.05
N PHE A 421 -0.83 -10.97 25.78
CA PHE A 421 -0.47 -12.34 25.43
C PHE A 421 -1.75 -13.08 25.03
N ILE A 422 -1.81 -13.52 23.77
CA ILE A 422 -2.95 -14.26 23.23
C ILE A 422 -2.54 -15.71 23.08
N GLU A 423 -3.11 -16.61 23.92
CA GLU A 423 -2.96 -18.04 23.75
C GLU A 423 -3.89 -18.54 22.66
N ALA A 424 -3.36 -19.36 21.71
CA ALA A 424 -4.16 -19.90 20.62
C ALA A 424 -3.65 -21.28 20.16
N GLN A 425 -4.56 -22.11 19.66
CA GLN A 425 -4.24 -23.43 19.07
C GLN A 425 -3.55 -23.24 17.71
N SER A 426 -3.98 -22.26 16.95
CA SER A 426 -3.39 -21.90 15.66
C SER A 426 -3.17 -20.39 15.53
N VAL A 427 -2.11 -20.02 14.82
CA VAL A 427 -1.74 -18.63 14.53
C VAL A 427 -1.70 -18.43 13.01
N VAL A 428 -2.40 -17.43 12.53
CA VAL A 428 -2.37 -17.06 11.10
C VAL A 428 -1.77 -15.65 10.96
N VAL A 429 -0.65 -15.55 10.26
CA VAL A 429 0.00 -14.28 9.95
C VAL A 429 -0.49 -13.79 8.58
N ALA A 430 -1.11 -12.61 8.56
CA ALA A 430 -1.66 -11.96 7.38
C ALA A 430 -1.32 -10.45 7.36
N SER A 431 -0.08 -10.11 7.74
CA SER A 431 0.40 -8.74 7.92
C SER A 431 0.85 -8.08 6.60
N GLY A 432 0.73 -8.79 5.47
CA GLY A 432 1.16 -8.36 4.15
C GLY A 432 2.65 -8.59 3.87
N SER A 433 3.03 -8.57 2.59
CA SER A 433 4.36 -9.00 2.12
C SER A 433 5.52 -8.20 2.70
N LEU A 434 5.28 -7.00 3.21
CA LEU A 434 6.32 -6.15 3.80
C LEU A 434 6.48 -6.37 5.32
N MET A 435 5.42 -6.82 6.02
CA MET A 435 5.43 -6.93 7.49
C MET A 435 5.39 -8.38 8.00
N THR A 436 4.96 -9.33 7.19
CA THR A 436 4.96 -10.76 7.54
C THR A 436 6.38 -11.30 7.76
N PRO A 437 7.37 -11.09 6.86
CA PRO A 437 8.72 -11.59 7.11
C PRO A 437 9.35 -11.03 8.38
N PRO A 438 9.32 -9.72 8.67
CA PRO A 438 9.86 -9.18 9.92
C PRO A 438 9.23 -9.81 11.17
N LEU A 439 7.92 -10.02 11.19
CA LEU A 439 7.25 -10.65 12.32
C LEU A 439 7.75 -12.10 12.54
N LEU A 440 7.88 -12.88 11.47
CA LEU A 440 8.39 -14.26 11.55
C LEU A 440 9.86 -14.32 12.00
N LEU A 441 10.72 -13.48 11.41
CA LEU A 441 12.15 -13.42 11.73
C LEU A 441 12.38 -12.92 13.18
N ASN A 442 11.68 -11.86 13.61
CA ASN A 442 11.74 -11.36 14.99
C ASN A 442 11.21 -12.39 16.00
N SER A 443 10.34 -13.30 15.57
CA SER A 443 9.86 -14.41 16.39
C SER A 443 10.86 -15.55 16.51
N GLY A 444 11.93 -15.58 15.69
CA GLY A 444 13.02 -16.55 15.75
C GLY A 444 12.92 -17.70 14.75
N LEU A 445 12.05 -17.60 13.74
CA LEU A 445 12.06 -18.53 12.60
C LEU A 445 13.33 -18.32 11.78
N ARG A 446 13.86 -19.41 11.18
CA ARG A 446 15.17 -19.43 10.51
C ARG A 446 15.14 -19.96 9.08
N ASN A 447 13.96 -20.31 8.54
CA ASN A 447 13.88 -20.75 7.15
C ASN A 447 14.47 -19.65 6.25
N PRO A 448 15.51 -19.95 5.44
CA PRO A 448 16.24 -18.96 4.65
C PRO A 448 15.40 -18.33 3.52
N ASN A 449 14.21 -18.85 3.25
CA ASN A 449 13.30 -18.31 2.23
C ASN A 449 12.35 -17.23 2.80
N ILE A 450 12.26 -17.07 4.13
CA ILE A 450 11.52 -15.98 4.74
C ILE A 450 12.17 -14.64 4.35
N GLY A 451 11.39 -13.76 3.78
CA GLY A 451 11.79 -12.45 3.28
C GLY A 451 12.27 -12.43 1.83
N LYS A 452 12.57 -13.57 1.20
CA LYS A 452 13.09 -13.61 -0.17
C LYS A 452 12.02 -13.66 -1.25
N GLY A 453 12.33 -13.08 -2.38
CA GLY A 453 11.49 -13.13 -3.58
C GLY A 453 10.33 -12.16 -3.55
N LEU A 454 10.53 -10.96 -2.99
CA LEU A 454 9.57 -9.86 -3.04
C LEU A 454 9.39 -9.39 -4.50
N HIS A 455 8.15 -9.29 -4.93
CA HIS A 455 7.70 -8.67 -6.18
C HIS A 455 6.83 -7.46 -5.88
N LEU A 456 6.87 -6.45 -6.73
CA LEU A 456 6.27 -5.15 -6.43
C LEU A 456 5.29 -4.64 -7.49
N HIS A 457 5.27 -5.15 -8.71
CA HIS A 457 4.64 -4.47 -9.84
C HIS A 457 5.08 -2.99 -9.91
N PRO A 458 6.32 -2.68 -10.31
CA PRO A 458 6.78 -1.29 -10.43
C PRO A 458 5.85 -0.48 -11.32
N VAL A 459 5.42 0.68 -10.83
CA VAL A 459 4.48 1.57 -11.49
C VAL A 459 5.15 2.90 -11.80
N VAL A 460 5.05 3.34 -13.03
CA VAL A 460 5.48 4.65 -13.49
C VAL A 460 4.32 5.43 -14.06
N PHE A 461 4.44 6.75 -14.05
CA PHE A 461 3.36 7.65 -14.44
C PHE A 461 3.79 8.53 -15.62
N MET A 462 2.83 8.81 -16.50
CA MET A 462 2.92 9.80 -17.55
C MET A 462 1.63 10.63 -17.58
N TRP A 463 1.70 11.82 -18.11
CA TRP A 463 0.58 12.75 -18.09
C TRP A 463 0.37 13.46 -19.42
N GLY A 464 -0.89 13.88 -19.67
CA GLY A 464 -1.29 14.73 -20.79
C GLY A 464 -2.27 15.79 -20.34
N TYR A 465 -2.11 17.01 -20.87
CA TYR A 465 -3.01 18.11 -20.60
C TYR A 465 -4.13 18.16 -21.66
N PHE A 466 -5.36 18.17 -21.18
CA PHE A 466 -6.59 18.20 -21.96
C PHE A 466 -7.41 19.43 -21.56
N PRO A 467 -7.27 20.58 -22.24
CA PRO A 467 -8.09 21.75 -21.95
C PRO A 467 -9.57 21.48 -22.19
N GLU A 468 -10.46 22.37 -21.73
CA GLU A 468 -11.91 22.16 -21.82
C GLU A 468 -12.39 21.95 -23.27
N GLU A 469 -11.75 22.61 -24.22
CA GLU A 469 -12.02 22.48 -25.65
C GLU A 469 -11.68 21.10 -26.24
N SER A 470 -11.04 20.24 -25.47
CA SER A 470 -10.70 18.85 -25.90
C SER A 470 -11.95 17.94 -26.06
N GLY A 471 -13.11 18.37 -25.60
CA GLY A 471 -14.37 17.64 -25.70
C GLY A 471 -14.57 16.54 -24.66
N PHE A 472 -13.59 16.27 -23.80
CA PHE A 472 -13.76 15.33 -22.67
C PHE A 472 -14.36 16.04 -21.46
N PRO A 473 -15.50 15.53 -20.90
CA PRO A 473 -16.14 16.13 -19.72
C PRO A 473 -15.43 15.73 -18.42
N GLY A 474 -15.66 16.51 -17.35
CA GLY A 474 -15.24 16.20 -15.98
C GLY A 474 -13.81 16.61 -15.65
N THR A 475 -13.33 16.14 -14.52
CA THR A 475 -11.98 16.43 -13.98
C THR A 475 -11.17 15.16 -13.77
N CYS A 476 -9.86 15.29 -13.54
CA CYS A 476 -8.98 14.13 -13.37
C CYS A 476 -9.18 13.38 -12.03
N TYR A 477 -9.84 13.97 -11.06
CA TYR A 477 -10.02 13.41 -9.71
C TYR A 477 -11.45 12.93 -9.43
N GLU A 478 -12.42 13.26 -10.27
CA GLU A 478 -13.83 12.85 -10.12
C GLU A 478 -14.11 11.54 -10.84
N GLY A 479 -15.17 10.85 -10.40
CA GLY A 479 -15.67 9.64 -11.02
C GLY A 479 -14.88 8.37 -10.64
N ALA A 480 -15.36 7.25 -11.14
CA ALA A 480 -14.78 5.94 -10.86
C ALA A 480 -13.31 5.85 -11.32
N ILE A 481 -12.40 5.54 -10.40
CA ILE A 481 -10.96 5.69 -10.60
C ILE A 481 -10.45 4.80 -11.74
N MET A 482 -10.64 3.50 -11.65
CA MET A 482 -10.03 2.51 -12.53
C MET A 482 -11.12 1.67 -13.18
N THR A 483 -11.46 2.00 -14.43
CA THR A 483 -12.55 1.37 -15.17
C THR A 483 -12.12 0.83 -16.54
N SER A 484 -10.93 1.21 -17.01
CA SER A 484 -10.35 0.74 -18.26
C SER A 484 -8.87 0.38 -18.08
N TYR A 485 -8.39 -0.52 -18.92
CA TYR A 485 -6.98 -0.91 -18.98
C TYR A 485 -6.56 -1.24 -20.41
N SER A 486 -5.26 -1.17 -20.69
CA SER A 486 -4.71 -1.59 -22.00
C SER A 486 -3.45 -2.43 -21.77
N PRO A 487 -3.42 -3.70 -22.26
CA PRO A 487 -2.27 -4.57 -22.09
C PRO A 487 -1.07 -4.13 -22.96
N ILE A 488 0.12 -4.37 -22.44
CA ILE A 488 1.40 -4.14 -23.15
C ILE A 488 2.05 -5.50 -23.34
N TYR A 489 2.32 -5.83 -24.60
CA TYR A 489 2.97 -7.08 -24.99
C TYR A 489 4.40 -6.82 -25.44
N LYS A 490 5.33 -7.73 -25.14
CA LYS A 490 6.62 -7.76 -25.82
C LYS A 490 6.42 -8.11 -27.29
N LYS A 491 7.31 -7.64 -28.15
CA LYS A 491 7.34 -8.04 -29.56
C LYS A 491 7.38 -9.57 -29.66
N ASN A 492 6.39 -10.13 -30.35
CA ASN A 492 6.15 -11.59 -30.46
C ASN A 492 5.79 -12.30 -29.15
N GLY A 493 5.41 -11.59 -28.07
CA GLY A 493 4.94 -12.16 -26.81
C GLY A 493 3.44 -12.47 -26.85
N SER A 494 3.05 -13.63 -26.31
CA SER A 494 1.65 -14.06 -26.22
C SER A 494 0.93 -13.54 -24.96
N PHE A 495 1.66 -13.02 -23.98
CA PHE A 495 1.10 -12.55 -22.70
C PHE A 495 1.54 -11.13 -22.38
N PRO A 496 0.68 -10.35 -21.74
CA PRO A 496 1.03 -8.99 -21.35
C PRO A 496 2.15 -9.01 -20.29
N VAL A 497 3.11 -8.08 -20.47
CA VAL A 497 4.20 -7.84 -19.52
C VAL A 497 3.97 -6.60 -18.66
N ALA A 498 3.01 -5.77 -19.04
CA ALA A 498 2.54 -4.63 -18.25
C ALA A 498 1.11 -4.28 -18.65
N LEU A 499 0.45 -3.47 -17.81
CA LEU A 499 -0.85 -2.87 -18.08
C LEU A 499 -0.74 -1.34 -18.02
N LEU A 500 -1.39 -0.64 -18.95
CA LEU A 500 -1.75 0.76 -18.75
C LEU A 500 -3.06 0.82 -17.98
N GLU A 501 -3.08 1.58 -16.92
CA GLU A 501 -4.22 1.79 -16.03
C GLU A 501 -4.34 3.28 -15.67
N VAL A 502 -5.43 3.62 -14.99
CA VAL A 502 -5.74 4.98 -14.55
C VAL A 502 -5.60 5.08 -13.03
N PRO A 503 -4.68 5.92 -12.50
CA PRO A 503 -4.52 6.08 -11.06
C PRO A 503 -5.55 7.04 -10.46
N SER A 504 -5.73 6.95 -9.13
CA SER A 504 -6.34 8.03 -8.36
C SER A 504 -5.42 9.25 -8.36
N THR A 505 -5.99 10.42 -8.63
CA THR A 505 -5.22 11.66 -8.72
C THR A 505 -5.81 12.74 -7.82
N HIS A 506 -5.10 13.08 -6.73
CA HIS A 506 -5.46 14.15 -5.80
C HIS A 506 -4.31 15.15 -5.65
N PRO A 507 -4.57 16.39 -5.20
CA PRO A 507 -3.61 17.48 -5.32
C PRO A 507 -2.27 17.27 -4.61
N GLY A 508 -2.27 16.68 -3.42
CA GLY A 508 -1.04 16.44 -2.66
C GLY A 508 -0.14 15.39 -3.33
N SER A 509 -0.72 14.26 -3.71
CA SER A 509 -0.02 13.19 -4.45
C SER A 509 0.43 13.69 -5.82
N PHE A 510 -0.44 14.38 -6.56
CA PHE A 510 -0.09 14.97 -7.85
C PHE A 510 1.09 15.94 -7.75
N ALA A 511 1.02 16.92 -6.83
CA ALA A 511 2.09 17.89 -6.59
C ALA A 511 3.42 17.23 -6.19
N SER A 512 3.35 16.17 -5.35
CA SER A 512 4.54 15.41 -4.94
C SER A 512 5.23 14.72 -6.10
N PHE A 513 4.48 14.27 -7.09
CA PHE A 513 5.02 13.54 -8.24
C PHE A 513 5.49 14.46 -9.37
N GLN A 514 4.87 15.64 -9.54
CA GLN A 514 5.29 16.57 -10.58
C GLN A 514 6.76 16.97 -10.43
N PRO A 515 7.53 17.00 -11.52
CA PRO A 515 8.86 17.58 -11.50
C PRO A 515 8.77 19.08 -11.22
N TRP A 516 9.78 19.61 -10.52
CA TRP A 516 9.89 21.03 -10.24
C TRP A 516 11.13 21.57 -10.96
N THR A 517 10.93 22.51 -11.88
CA THR A 517 12.00 23.16 -12.65
C THR A 517 12.18 24.62 -12.26
N SER A 518 11.07 25.26 -11.87
CA SER A 518 11.02 26.59 -11.28
C SER A 518 9.67 26.78 -10.56
N ALA A 519 9.56 27.79 -9.72
CA ALA A 519 8.30 28.13 -9.07
C ALA A 519 7.20 28.50 -10.07
N ALA A 520 7.56 29.20 -11.15
CA ALA A 520 6.62 29.59 -12.21
C ALA A 520 6.08 28.37 -12.98
N ASP A 521 6.98 27.46 -13.40
CA ASP A 521 6.59 26.21 -14.10
C ASP A 521 5.72 25.34 -13.20
N PHE A 522 6.09 25.18 -11.93
CA PHE A 522 5.31 24.35 -10.99
C PHE A 522 3.91 24.93 -10.73
N LYS A 523 3.79 26.25 -10.57
CA LYS A 523 2.46 26.89 -10.44
C LYS A 523 1.59 26.66 -11.66
N GLU A 524 2.16 26.72 -12.87
CA GLU A 524 1.42 26.48 -14.11
C GLU A 524 0.95 25.02 -14.20
N ARG A 525 1.80 24.04 -13.82
CA ARG A 525 1.40 22.62 -13.73
C ARG A 525 0.24 22.42 -12.77
N MET A 526 0.30 23.05 -11.58
CA MET A 526 -0.75 22.94 -10.59
C MET A 526 -2.04 23.64 -11.02
N ARG A 527 -1.98 24.78 -11.71
CA ARG A 527 -3.15 25.46 -12.27
C ARG A 527 -3.91 24.59 -13.28
N ARG A 528 -3.21 23.70 -13.96
CA ARG A 528 -3.77 22.76 -14.94
C ARG A 528 -4.18 21.41 -14.34
N PHE A 529 -4.06 21.25 -13.00
CA PHE A 529 -4.27 19.99 -12.30
C PHE A 529 -5.57 19.30 -12.71
N SER A 530 -6.73 19.98 -12.60
CA SER A 530 -8.05 19.37 -12.81
C SER A 530 -8.23 18.79 -14.24
N ARG A 531 -7.45 19.27 -15.21
CA ARG A 531 -7.50 18.85 -16.62
C ARG A 531 -6.25 18.09 -17.07
N THR A 532 -5.35 17.74 -16.16
CA THR A 532 -4.17 16.91 -16.42
C THR A 532 -4.48 15.44 -16.16
N VAL A 533 -4.64 14.69 -17.24
CA VAL A 533 -4.87 13.25 -17.21
C VAL A 533 -3.56 12.53 -16.89
N THR A 534 -3.60 11.61 -15.95
CA THR A 534 -2.46 10.76 -15.59
C THR A 534 -2.77 9.32 -15.97
N LEU A 535 -1.87 8.67 -16.68
CA LEU A 535 -1.86 7.23 -16.91
C LEU A 535 -0.71 6.60 -16.13
N CYS A 536 -0.87 5.34 -15.75
CA CYS A 536 0.20 4.58 -15.13
C CYS A 536 0.46 3.27 -15.88
N ALA A 537 1.74 2.90 -15.99
CA ALA A 537 2.15 1.60 -16.48
C ALA A 537 2.55 0.71 -15.31
N VAL A 538 1.82 -0.37 -15.13
CA VAL A 538 1.99 -1.38 -14.07
C VAL A 538 2.74 -2.56 -14.64
N THR A 539 4.00 -2.75 -14.26
CA THR A 539 4.88 -3.77 -14.84
C THR A 539 4.79 -5.09 -14.08
N ARG A 540 4.62 -6.21 -14.80
CA ARG A 540 4.81 -7.54 -14.23
C ARG A 540 6.32 -7.79 -14.07
N ASP A 541 6.86 -7.53 -12.89
CA ASP A 541 8.29 -7.59 -12.64
C ASP A 541 8.84 -9.02 -12.63
N THR A 542 10.01 -9.17 -13.25
CA THR A 542 10.87 -10.34 -13.18
C THR A 542 11.99 -10.16 -12.16
N SER A 543 12.23 -8.92 -11.73
CA SER A 543 13.06 -8.58 -10.58
C SER A 543 12.46 -9.18 -9.31
N ASN A 544 13.31 -9.56 -8.39
CA ASN A 544 12.87 -9.95 -7.07
C ASN A 544 13.74 -9.28 -6.01
N GLY A 545 13.08 -8.89 -4.93
CA GLY A 545 13.69 -8.22 -3.80
C GLY A 545 13.70 -9.08 -2.55
N GLN A 546 14.06 -8.44 -1.45
CA GLN A 546 14.12 -9.07 -0.13
C GLN A 546 13.56 -8.14 0.94
N VAL A 547 12.84 -8.72 1.91
CA VAL A 547 12.46 -8.07 3.15
C VAL A 547 13.24 -8.73 4.28
N SER A 548 14.14 -8.01 4.89
CA SER A 548 14.91 -8.42 6.07
C SER A 548 14.58 -7.57 7.29
N VAL A 549 15.27 -7.74 8.39
CA VAL A 549 15.09 -6.94 9.60
C VAL A 549 16.36 -6.17 9.95
N GLU A 550 16.20 -4.95 10.40
CA GLU A 550 17.27 -4.14 10.99
C GLU A 550 17.54 -4.56 12.43
N ALA A 551 18.59 -4.00 13.03
CA ALA A 551 18.96 -4.28 14.42
C ALA A 551 17.85 -3.88 15.42
N ASP A 552 17.01 -2.91 15.07
CA ASP A 552 15.83 -2.49 15.87
C ASP A 552 14.56 -3.31 15.58
N GLY A 553 14.65 -4.35 14.74
CA GLY A 553 13.55 -5.23 14.37
C GLY A 553 12.62 -4.70 13.28
N LYS A 554 12.88 -3.51 12.74
CA LYS A 554 12.06 -2.92 11.66
C LYS A 554 12.37 -3.55 10.30
N PRO A 555 11.43 -3.49 9.35
CA PRO A 555 11.65 -3.99 8.00
C PRO A 555 12.73 -3.18 7.26
N LYS A 556 13.63 -3.91 6.62
CA LYS A 556 14.54 -3.43 5.60
C LYS A 556 14.12 -4.02 4.27
N ILE A 557 13.89 -3.16 3.26
CA ILE A 557 13.33 -3.57 1.97
C ILE A 557 14.35 -3.29 0.88
N ASP A 558 14.95 -4.34 0.37
CA ASP A 558 15.91 -4.27 -0.74
C ASP A 558 15.21 -4.71 -2.04
N TYR A 559 15.23 -3.85 -3.06
CA TYR A 559 14.65 -4.14 -4.36
C TYR A 559 15.36 -3.35 -5.46
N THR A 560 15.83 -4.05 -6.47
CA THR A 560 16.52 -3.42 -7.60
C THR A 560 15.95 -3.93 -8.92
N LEU A 561 15.60 -3.00 -9.81
CA LEU A 561 15.15 -3.32 -11.17
C LEU A 561 16.27 -3.95 -11.98
N ASN A 562 15.99 -5.07 -12.65
CA ASN A 562 16.83 -5.64 -13.68
C ASN A 562 16.63 -4.92 -15.04
N ALA A 563 17.44 -5.25 -16.03
CA ALA A 563 17.37 -4.61 -17.34
C ALA A 563 16.08 -4.93 -18.12
N VAL A 564 15.50 -6.13 -17.88
CA VAL A 564 14.28 -6.57 -18.55
C VAL A 564 13.08 -5.73 -18.08
N ASP A 565 13.00 -5.51 -16.78
CA ASP A 565 11.91 -4.70 -16.19
C ASP A 565 12.08 -3.22 -16.52
N GLU A 566 13.33 -2.72 -16.56
CA GLU A 566 13.62 -1.36 -17.00
C GLU A 566 13.13 -1.12 -18.42
N GLU A 567 13.39 -2.03 -19.34
CA GLU A 567 12.90 -1.92 -20.73
C GLU A 567 11.38 -2.01 -20.80
N THR A 568 10.75 -2.92 -20.06
CA THR A 568 9.29 -3.03 -19.99
C THR A 568 8.64 -1.75 -19.46
N ILE A 569 9.25 -1.10 -18.47
CA ILE A 569 8.79 0.21 -17.95
C ILE A 569 8.90 1.29 -19.04
N LEU A 570 9.99 1.31 -19.80
CA LEU A 570 10.18 2.27 -20.91
C LEU A 570 9.17 2.04 -22.04
N GLU A 571 8.86 0.78 -22.38
CA GLU A 571 7.78 0.43 -23.32
C GLU A 571 6.41 0.94 -22.79
N GLY A 572 6.16 0.82 -21.49
CA GLY A 572 4.96 1.33 -20.83
C GLY A 572 4.84 2.86 -20.94
N ILE A 573 5.92 3.57 -20.66
CA ILE A 573 5.98 5.04 -20.80
C ILE A 573 5.69 5.44 -22.25
N GLU A 574 6.37 4.82 -23.22
CA GLU A 574 6.20 5.11 -24.64
C GLU A 574 4.75 4.90 -25.08
N LYS A 575 4.16 3.73 -24.77
CA LYS A 575 2.76 3.44 -25.10
C LYS A 575 1.81 4.46 -24.48
N GLY A 576 1.99 4.81 -23.19
CA GLY A 576 1.15 5.78 -22.52
C GLY A 576 1.24 7.18 -23.15
N LEU A 577 2.44 7.65 -23.52
CA LEU A 577 2.63 8.92 -24.22
C LEU A 577 1.93 8.92 -25.58
N ARG A 578 2.06 7.84 -26.36
CA ARG A 578 1.39 7.69 -27.68
C ARG A 578 -0.14 7.68 -27.53
N VAL A 579 -0.67 7.02 -26.51
CA VAL A 579 -2.11 7.01 -26.19
C VAL A 579 -2.61 8.42 -25.86
N LEU A 580 -1.88 9.17 -25.04
CA LEU A 580 -2.22 10.55 -24.68
C LEU A 580 -2.21 11.47 -25.90
N ILE A 581 -1.20 11.34 -26.79
CA ILE A 581 -1.13 12.08 -28.06
C ILE A 581 -2.32 11.75 -28.95
N ALA A 582 -2.60 10.47 -29.15
CA ALA A 582 -3.69 10.00 -30.01
C ALA A 582 -5.06 10.45 -29.49
N ALA A 583 -5.24 10.50 -28.16
CA ALA A 583 -6.45 11.03 -27.55
C ALA A 583 -6.63 12.54 -27.77
N GLY A 584 -5.56 13.29 -28.08
CA GLY A 584 -5.62 14.73 -28.35
C GLY A 584 -5.08 15.61 -27.24
N ALA A 585 -4.14 15.10 -26.43
CA ALA A 585 -3.43 15.93 -25.47
C ALA A 585 -2.75 17.11 -26.19
N THR A 586 -2.86 18.32 -25.65
CA THR A 586 -2.15 19.48 -26.19
C THR A 586 -0.71 19.57 -25.73
N GLU A 587 -0.41 18.98 -24.57
CA GLU A 587 0.93 18.89 -23.99
C GLU A 587 1.04 17.54 -23.26
N ILE A 588 2.20 16.91 -23.32
CA ILE A 588 2.49 15.66 -22.63
C ILE A 588 3.81 15.72 -21.85
N GLY A 589 3.97 14.79 -20.91
CA GLY A 589 5.20 14.63 -20.16
C GLY A 589 5.26 13.39 -19.31
N THR A 590 6.40 13.21 -18.66
CA THR A 590 6.65 12.17 -17.66
C THR A 590 6.95 12.81 -16.30
N HIS A 591 7.11 11.97 -15.28
CA HIS A 591 7.59 12.41 -13.96
C HIS A 591 9.12 12.26 -13.82
N GLN A 592 9.86 12.27 -14.95
CA GLN A 592 11.33 12.37 -14.94
C GLN A 592 11.75 13.75 -14.38
N GLN A 593 12.85 13.75 -13.61
CA GLN A 593 13.22 14.93 -12.81
C GLN A 593 13.64 16.17 -13.61
N ASP A 594 14.03 16.01 -14.88
CA ASP A 594 14.33 17.13 -15.77
C ASP A 594 13.08 17.97 -16.12
N GLY A 595 11.89 17.41 -15.93
CA GLY A 595 10.63 18.12 -16.11
C GLY A 595 10.30 18.53 -17.55
N GLU A 596 10.95 17.92 -18.56
CA GLU A 596 10.66 18.24 -19.96
C GLU A 596 9.18 18.03 -20.28
N ARG A 597 8.58 19.07 -20.86
CA ARG A 597 7.23 19.06 -21.40
C ARG A 597 7.31 19.11 -22.92
N PHE A 598 6.42 18.40 -23.60
CA PHE A 598 6.34 18.39 -25.05
C PHE A 598 4.98 18.94 -25.52
N CYS A 599 5.01 20.04 -26.24
CA CYS A 599 3.82 20.61 -26.88
C CYS A 599 3.47 19.76 -28.11
N VAL A 600 2.28 19.13 -28.08
CA VAL A 600 1.80 18.27 -29.18
C VAL A 600 1.15 19.09 -30.27
N LYS A 601 0.55 20.24 -29.92
CA LYS A 601 -0.12 21.10 -30.87
C LYS A 601 0.88 21.63 -31.93
N GLY A 602 0.69 21.28 -33.20
CA GLY A 602 1.56 21.67 -34.31
C GLY A 602 2.84 20.82 -34.46
N ALA A 603 3.07 19.82 -33.62
CA ALA A 603 4.21 18.91 -33.74
C ALA A 603 3.98 17.91 -34.88
N ASN A 604 5.03 17.61 -35.63
CA ASN A 604 5.02 16.55 -36.64
C ASN A 604 5.51 15.22 -36.05
N SER A 605 5.39 14.13 -36.79
CA SER A 605 5.78 12.78 -36.34
C SER A 605 7.27 12.69 -35.96
N ARG A 606 8.16 13.43 -36.65
CA ARG A 606 9.60 13.45 -36.36
C ARG A 606 9.89 14.07 -34.99
N ASP A 607 9.19 15.13 -34.63
CA ASP A 607 9.33 15.80 -33.34
C ASP A 607 8.85 14.90 -32.20
N ILE A 608 7.73 14.18 -32.39
CA ILE A 608 7.19 13.20 -31.46
C ILE A 608 8.19 12.07 -31.23
N GLU A 609 8.73 11.47 -32.29
CA GLU A 609 9.72 10.39 -32.17
C GLU A 609 11.01 10.87 -31.50
N ALA A 610 11.46 12.07 -31.80
CA ALA A 610 12.63 12.67 -31.14
C ALA A 610 12.40 12.86 -29.63
N TYR A 611 11.20 13.30 -29.23
CA TYR A 611 10.84 13.43 -27.83
C TYR A 611 10.81 12.07 -27.14
N ILE A 612 10.14 11.08 -27.69
CA ILE A 612 10.06 9.72 -27.12
C ILE A 612 11.47 9.12 -26.98
N LYS A 613 12.32 9.27 -27.98
CA LYS A 613 13.72 8.82 -27.94
C LYS A 613 14.49 9.47 -26.78
N ARG A 614 14.30 10.78 -26.53
CA ARG A 614 14.92 11.47 -25.40
C ARG A 614 14.41 10.91 -24.07
N VAL A 615 13.09 10.72 -23.91
CA VAL A 615 12.50 10.13 -22.71
C VAL A 615 13.09 8.75 -22.41
N ARG A 616 13.19 7.89 -23.43
CA ARG A 616 13.79 6.54 -23.27
C ARG A 616 15.27 6.60 -22.91
N SER A 617 16.04 7.47 -23.53
CA SER A 617 17.50 7.60 -23.31
C SER A 617 17.86 8.03 -21.86
N ARG A 618 16.95 8.70 -21.16
CA ARG A 618 17.14 9.07 -19.75
C ARG A 618 17.11 7.86 -18.83
N GLY A 619 16.35 6.81 -19.20
CA GLY A 619 16.13 5.63 -18.35
C GLY A 619 15.30 5.92 -17.12
N VAL A 620 15.15 4.91 -16.26
CA VAL A 620 14.26 4.95 -15.08
C VAL A 620 14.98 4.75 -13.74
N LYS A 621 16.21 4.26 -13.74
CA LYS A 621 17.00 3.94 -12.54
C LYS A 621 17.56 5.18 -11.83
N LYS A 622 18.09 4.97 -10.63
CA LYS A 622 18.84 5.96 -9.84
C LYS A 622 18.05 7.22 -9.50
N ASN A 623 16.76 7.06 -9.16
CA ASN A 623 15.88 8.18 -8.82
C ASN A 623 15.68 9.22 -9.95
N LYS A 624 15.85 8.83 -11.21
CA LYS A 624 15.59 9.71 -12.35
C LYS A 624 14.10 9.93 -12.61
N ILE A 625 13.25 8.99 -12.20
CA ILE A 625 11.80 9.03 -12.25
C ILE A 625 11.23 8.52 -10.92
N ILE A 626 10.01 8.90 -10.60
CA ILE A 626 9.29 8.32 -9.46
C ILE A 626 8.72 6.96 -9.88
N ILE A 627 9.09 5.92 -9.14
CA ILE A 627 8.52 4.58 -9.27
C ILE A 627 7.70 4.30 -8.01
N GLY A 628 6.46 3.87 -8.18
CA GLY A 628 5.58 3.49 -7.09
C GLY A 628 5.23 2.00 -7.09
N SER A 629 4.68 1.50 -6.00
CA SER A 629 4.02 0.20 -5.92
C SER A 629 2.98 0.18 -4.82
N GLY A 630 1.80 -0.40 -5.13
CA GLY A 630 0.77 -0.80 -4.15
C GLY A 630 0.51 -2.31 -4.16
N HIS A 631 1.30 -3.09 -4.91
CA HIS A 631 1.09 -4.52 -5.18
C HIS A 631 2.27 -5.37 -4.66
N HIS A 632 2.31 -5.58 -3.34
CA HIS A 632 3.39 -6.32 -2.70
C HIS A 632 3.08 -7.81 -2.68
N MET A 633 3.94 -8.64 -3.24
CA MET A 633 3.76 -10.08 -3.40
C MET A 633 5.06 -10.83 -3.11
N GLY A 634 4.95 -12.14 -2.81
CA GLY A 634 6.11 -12.97 -2.46
C GLY A 634 6.64 -12.61 -1.08
N SER A 635 7.91 -12.85 -0.82
CA SER A 635 8.59 -12.70 0.48
C SER A 635 8.38 -13.81 1.52
N CYS A 636 7.35 -14.66 1.40
CA CYS A 636 7.16 -15.90 2.16
C CYS A 636 6.52 -16.97 1.27
N LYS A 637 7.09 -17.19 0.09
CA LYS A 637 6.52 -18.00 -0.99
C LYS A 637 6.11 -19.38 -0.52
N MET A 638 4.93 -19.83 -0.97
CA MET A 638 4.46 -21.21 -0.79
C MET A 638 5.06 -22.14 -1.82
N GLY A 639 5.25 -23.41 -1.46
CA GLY A 639 5.79 -24.42 -2.36
C GLY A 639 5.84 -25.82 -1.75
N SER A 640 6.18 -26.83 -2.57
CA SER A 640 6.28 -28.22 -2.14
C SER A 640 7.66 -28.59 -1.54
N ASP A 641 8.65 -27.72 -1.65
CA ASP A 641 10.03 -27.99 -1.19
C ASP A 641 10.46 -26.95 -0.13
N PRO A 642 10.78 -27.38 1.12
CA PRO A 642 11.19 -26.48 2.20
C PRO A 642 12.53 -25.75 1.92
N ARG A 643 13.34 -26.22 0.98
CA ARG A 643 14.58 -25.56 0.56
C ARG A 643 14.31 -24.34 -0.34
N ARG A 644 13.12 -24.24 -0.92
CA ARG A 644 12.76 -23.23 -1.94
C ARG A 644 11.56 -22.38 -1.54
N SER A 645 10.88 -22.70 -0.44
CA SER A 645 9.68 -22.01 0.04
C SER A 645 9.73 -21.75 1.54
N ALA A 646 9.00 -20.74 1.98
CA ALA A 646 8.86 -20.38 3.40
C ALA A 646 7.72 -21.15 4.08
N VAL A 647 6.67 -21.47 3.32
CA VAL A 647 5.51 -22.23 3.75
C VAL A 647 5.21 -23.35 2.76
N ASP A 648 4.49 -24.37 3.22
CA ASP A 648 4.03 -25.48 2.38
C ASP A 648 2.82 -25.11 1.51
N GLY A 649 2.24 -26.11 0.82
CA GLY A 649 1.09 -25.92 -0.06
C GLY A 649 -0.22 -25.57 0.67
N GLU A 650 -0.27 -25.74 1.98
CA GLU A 650 -1.41 -25.41 2.83
C GLU A 650 -1.22 -24.07 3.57
N GLY A 651 -0.10 -23.38 3.31
CA GLY A 651 0.26 -22.11 3.93
C GLY A 651 0.89 -22.25 5.31
N GLU A 652 1.18 -23.47 5.78
CA GLU A 652 1.79 -23.72 7.08
C GLU A 652 3.32 -23.56 7.00
N THR A 653 3.94 -22.91 7.98
CA THR A 653 5.40 -22.76 8.03
C THR A 653 6.09 -24.12 8.21
N TRP A 654 7.24 -24.32 7.56
CA TRP A 654 7.96 -25.59 7.66
C TRP A 654 8.51 -25.91 9.06
N GLU A 655 8.75 -24.87 9.88
CA GLU A 655 9.41 -24.98 11.18
C GLU A 655 8.42 -25.17 12.35
N VAL A 656 7.20 -24.59 12.25
CA VAL A 656 6.26 -24.48 13.36
C VAL A 656 4.91 -25.01 12.95
N GLU A 657 4.46 -26.06 13.63
CA GLU A 657 3.10 -26.62 13.48
C GLU A 657 2.06 -25.66 14.02
N GLY A 658 0.95 -25.47 13.29
CA GLY A 658 -0.14 -24.56 13.67
C GLY A 658 0.18 -23.08 13.39
N LEU A 659 1.27 -22.76 12.68
CA LEU A 659 1.61 -21.41 12.25
C LEU A 659 1.47 -21.30 10.74
N TYR A 660 0.51 -20.48 10.30
CA TYR A 660 0.18 -20.27 8.89
C TYR A 660 0.51 -18.85 8.45
N VAL A 661 0.77 -18.68 7.15
CA VAL A 661 0.87 -17.38 6.48
C VAL A 661 -0.23 -17.29 5.42
N SER A 662 -0.99 -16.20 5.42
CA SER A 662 -2.14 -16.05 4.53
C SER A 662 -2.34 -14.62 4.06
N ASP A 663 -1.40 -14.13 3.26
CA ASP A 663 -1.46 -12.82 2.60
C ASP A 663 -0.70 -12.85 1.28
N GLY A 664 -0.45 -11.68 0.67
CA GLY A 664 0.28 -11.60 -0.60
C GLY A 664 1.70 -12.16 -0.56
N SER A 665 2.29 -12.37 0.63
CA SER A 665 3.65 -12.88 0.76
C SER A 665 3.82 -14.33 0.31
N VAL A 666 2.73 -15.12 0.31
CA VAL A 666 2.78 -16.54 -0.10
C VAL A 666 2.79 -16.74 -1.62
N LEU A 667 2.51 -15.70 -2.40
CA LEU A 667 2.42 -15.82 -3.86
C LEU A 667 3.78 -16.15 -4.47
N PRO A 668 3.85 -17.10 -5.44
CA PRO A 668 5.11 -17.58 -5.98
C PRO A 668 5.89 -16.56 -6.83
N SER A 669 5.21 -15.68 -7.57
CA SER A 669 5.80 -14.61 -8.39
C SER A 669 4.82 -13.46 -8.63
N ALA A 670 5.23 -12.43 -9.36
CA ALA A 670 4.36 -11.34 -9.82
C ALA A 670 3.20 -11.86 -10.67
N ILE A 671 1.98 -11.37 -10.40
CA ILE A 671 0.77 -11.81 -11.10
C ILE A 671 0.63 -11.15 -12.47
N GLY A 672 1.03 -9.87 -12.59
CA GLY A 672 0.84 -9.06 -13.78
C GLY A 672 -0.51 -8.33 -13.85
N VAL A 673 -1.37 -8.52 -12.85
CA VAL A 673 -2.65 -7.82 -12.66
C VAL A 673 -2.84 -7.45 -11.19
N ASN A 674 -3.84 -6.65 -10.85
CA ASN A 674 -4.13 -6.20 -9.48
C ASN A 674 -4.39 -7.39 -8.56
N PRO A 675 -3.68 -7.52 -7.41
CA PRO A 675 -3.53 -8.80 -6.69
C PRO A 675 -4.66 -9.15 -5.72
N MET A 676 -5.58 -8.24 -5.40
CA MET A 676 -6.55 -8.41 -4.31
C MET A 676 -7.36 -9.72 -4.41
N VAL A 677 -7.95 -9.98 -5.57
CA VAL A 677 -8.79 -11.18 -5.79
C VAL A 677 -7.96 -12.45 -5.69
N THR A 678 -6.75 -12.46 -6.25
CA THR A 678 -5.81 -13.59 -6.17
C THR A 678 -5.40 -13.88 -4.72
N ILE A 679 -5.01 -12.85 -3.96
CA ILE A 679 -4.62 -12.99 -2.54
C ILE A 679 -5.79 -13.58 -1.74
N GLN A 680 -6.99 -13.07 -1.91
CA GLN A 680 -8.16 -13.58 -1.21
C GLN A 680 -8.50 -15.02 -1.61
N SER A 681 -8.30 -15.41 -2.88
CA SER A 681 -8.56 -16.78 -3.37
C SER A 681 -7.58 -17.78 -2.75
N VAL A 682 -6.28 -17.45 -2.68
CA VAL A 682 -5.29 -18.27 -1.99
C VAL A 682 -5.60 -18.33 -0.48
N ALA A 683 -5.93 -17.20 0.13
CA ALA A 683 -6.30 -17.14 1.55
C ALA A 683 -7.55 -18.00 1.86
N TYR A 684 -8.52 -18.04 0.96
CA TYR A 684 -9.69 -18.91 1.11
C TYR A 684 -9.32 -20.40 1.08
N CYS A 685 -8.37 -20.78 0.21
CA CYS A 685 -7.84 -22.14 0.22
C CYS A 685 -7.10 -22.46 1.53
N ILE A 686 -6.23 -21.55 2.00
CA ILE A 686 -5.51 -21.71 3.27
C ILE A 686 -6.48 -21.79 4.44
N ALA A 687 -7.56 -20.99 4.45
CA ALA A 687 -8.59 -21.04 5.49
C ALA A 687 -9.18 -22.44 5.68
N HIS A 688 -9.46 -23.13 4.58
CA HIS A 688 -9.97 -24.51 4.63
C HIS A 688 -8.91 -25.51 5.11
N SER A 689 -7.63 -25.27 4.86
CA SER A 689 -6.55 -26.10 5.39
C SER A 689 -6.40 -25.92 6.91
N VAL A 690 -6.49 -24.68 7.40
CA VAL A 690 -6.51 -24.40 8.85
C VAL A 690 -7.72 -25.06 9.49
N LEU A 691 -8.91 -24.97 8.90
CA LEU A 691 -10.13 -25.60 9.39
C LEU A 691 -9.97 -27.13 9.51
N GLN A 692 -9.47 -27.79 8.47
CA GLN A 692 -9.23 -29.24 8.48
C GLN A 692 -8.24 -29.65 9.60
N SER A 693 -7.19 -28.84 9.82
CA SER A 693 -6.21 -29.08 10.90
C SER A 693 -6.84 -28.98 12.27
N LEU A 694 -7.67 -27.95 12.51
CA LEU A 694 -8.37 -27.76 13.77
C LEU A 694 -9.37 -28.89 14.05
N ASP A 695 -10.19 -29.28 13.06
CA ASP A 695 -11.14 -30.37 13.17
C ASP A 695 -10.47 -31.71 13.50
N SER A 696 -9.29 -31.96 12.91
CA SER A 696 -8.51 -33.17 13.17
C SER A 696 -7.93 -33.18 14.60
N GLN A 697 -7.49 -32.02 15.12
CA GLN A 697 -7.02 -31.90 16.50
C GLN A 697 -8.16 -32.09 17.51
N TYR A 698 -9.35 -31.56 17.24
CA TYR A 698 -10.53 -31.72 18.08
C TYR A 698 -10.96 -33.20 18.19
N LYS A 699 -11.06 -33.90 17.06
CA LYS A 699 -11.39 -35.34 17.03
C LYS A 699 -10.36 -36.19 17.79
N SER A 700 -9.07 -35.86 17.70
CA SER A 700 -8.02 -36.58 18.42
C SER A 700 -8.01 -36.31 19.92
N SER A 701 -8.48 -35.16 20.38
CA SER A 701 -8.61 -34.82 21.81
C SER A 701 -9.84 -35.47 22.43
N THR A 702 -10.96 -35.54 21.74
CA THR A 702 -12.19 -36.21 22.18
C THR A 702 -12.07 -37.72 22.17
N ALA A 703 -11.25 -38.33 21.33
CA ALA A 703 -10.96 -39.76 21.31
C ALA A 703 -10.01 -40.22 22.46
N LYS A 704 -9.40 -39.29 23.18
CA LYS A 704 -8.52 -39.57 24.33
C LYS A 704 -9.20 -39.34 25.71
N LEU A 705 -10.42 -38.85 25.71
CA LEU A 705 -11.31 -38.72 26.85
C LEU A 705 -12.30 -39.90 26.84
#